data_8f825e634204f47924e3761a0eec7c7f
#
_entry.id   8f825e634204f47924e3761a0eec7c7f
#
_cell.length_a   1.000
_cell.length_b   1.000
_cell.length_c   1.000
_cell.angle_alpha   90.00
_cell.angle_beta   90.00
_cell.angle_gamma   90.00
#
_symmetry.space_group_name_H-M   'P 1'
#
loop_
_entity.id
_entity.type
_entity.pdbx_description
1 polymer ?
#
loop_
_entity_poly.entity_id
_entity_poly.type
_entity_poly.pdbx_seq_one_letter_code
_entity_poly.pdbx_strand_id
1 'polypeptide(L)'
;MVGLELIPIGTILAVLTSHVVRTASAAKDVLIDKESFNVLSKHLLDIAPVLKELQLQELNESQAARVALESLESDVKQASNLVEKYKNTGRFYLLMKCRYIVKEVEQVIRDIGRSLAALSLANTEVLSRISDQVNRLQSEMQRAEFEASQSQLDIVDKLNHGIKEQKLDQAFANNMLEEIARAVGVPVEPSEISKEIASIRWEKEEALNRKERAEVIFLEQIILLLSQADAASDYEEVKKQYFQRVQVIEGYGSKEKYIPPLNSFLCSITEAVMVDPVSLCTGTTCERSAIEAWFDDGNMTDPETEEVLEDTTLRSNIRLRDSIVEWRELNYCFRIKSIRENLLSNSGLLLHESLSQMQTLIRENSINKDWISIGELTDIIISILGNSDSIDVKMKILITLKDAVEGHARNKEKVVESQGWGDIISCLHNDSRVIKEAIDLLYELLQDRSGWNRSFCKKLSEHPSTVHYLVTILKGPVSDSTAIAEKILTELFEIDEENISCAAKFGWYKALVDRMIQGSESSRMSMAKAIIKLNLEESNLKLLGEKGVIPPLLEMLSGSIESKELSLSSLLKLAGVHGNKGIIAAYGGVPILLDLTFSLRTRAFISIKCFEILEKLSSDDGIRFFVDGEGKQLELDNIITNLLALQQLPNTAKYSRKPALRALLGICKFETGLVKKAVLAAHGVSLILPLLDHSDSEIRETAISLLFLFSQHEPEGVVEYLFRPRRLEALVGFLESDENNDVQVAATGLLANLPKSERKLTMQLIDLGGLDAIINILRNGTMEAKENALSALFRFTDPTDITSQRDLVRRGIYPLLVKFLNTGSMTAKARAAAFIGDLSMSTPKLTVVSKPTFCSCFRSSQAPLCLAHGSVCNVNSTFCLLEANALPGLIKLLQEEVHATAYEAIQTLSTLVIEDFPHRGARVLHESNAMRPLLKILNWGSDSLKAEVLGLLEKVFVSKEMVGYYGSTARSRLFHLTGMNVYGDGHLRRKAARVLSLLERSSRSSSHLVTGVVLSENLRL
;
A
#
# COMPACT_ATOMS: atom_id res chain seq x y z
N MET A 1 38.90 -18.32 -20.94
CA MET A 1 37.82 -19.28 -20.84
C MET A 1 38.00 -20.09 -19.55
N VAL A 2 37.84 -19.49 -18.41
CA VAL A 2 37.77 -20.17 -17.10
C VAL A 2 36.85 -19.27 -16.24
N GLY A 3 35.61 -19.64 -16.08
CA GLY A 3 34.72 -18.87 -15.17
C GLY A 3 33.20 -19.13 -15.29
N LEU A 4 32.76 -19.86 -16.33
CA LEU A 4 31.30 -20.09 -16.54
C LEU A 4 30.78 -21.44 -15.98
N GLU A 5 31.66 -22.32 -15.52
CA GLU A 5 31.27 -23.64 -14.98
C GLU A 5 30.57 -23.56 -13.61
N LEU A 6 30.46 -22.39 -13.01
CA LEU A 6 29.89 -22.18 -11.67
C LEU A 6 28.49 -21.57 -11.64
N ILE A 7 27.93 -21.16 -12.80
CA ILE A 7 26.58 -20.56 -12.81
C ILE A 7 25.53 -21.66 -12.98
N PRO A 8 24.56 -21.80 -12.08
CA PRO A 8 23.46 -22.78 -12.22
C PRO A 8 22.65 -22.52 -13.50
N ILE A 9 22.24 -23.56 -14.22
CA ILE A 9 21.41 -23.48 -15.45
C ILE A 9 20.15 -22.64 -15.22
N GLY A 10 19.51 -22.76 -14.06
CA GLY A 10 18.35 -21.96 -13.70
C GLY A 10 18.59 -20.43 -13.70
N THR A 11 19.81 -20.00 -13.36
CA THR A 11 20.19 -18.57 -13.42
C THR A 11 20.37 -18.12 -14.85
N ILE A 12 20.97 -18.95 -15.71
CA ILE A 12 21.11 -18.68 -17.15
C ILE A 12 19.74 -18.54 -17.80
N LEU A 13 18.80 -19.43 -17.49
CA LEU A 13 17.41 -19.40 -17.99
C LEU A 13 16.67 -18.14 -17.56
N ALA A 14 16.83 -17.70 -16.32
CA ALA A 14 16.18 -16.47 -15.82
C ALA A 14 16.70 -15.22 -16.55
N VAL A 15 18.02 -15.11 -16.70
CA VAL A 15 18.66 -14.01 -17.44
C VAL A 15 18.23 -14.02 -18.91
N LEU A 16 18.26 -15.18 -19.56
CA LEU A 16 17.86 -15.36 -20.94
C LEU A 16 16.38 -14.99 -21.16
N THR A 17 15.47 -15.43 -20.27
CA THR A 17 14.04 -15.08 -20.35
C THR A 17 13.85 -13.56 -20.29
N SER A 18 14.57 -12.90 -19.39
CA SER A 18 14.52 -11.43 -19.28
C SER A 18 15.05 -10.74 -20.55
N HIS A 19 16.14 -11.23 -21.13
CA HIS A 19 16.71 -10.72 -22.39
C HIS A 19 15.71 -10.91 -23.55
N VAL A 20 15.11 -12.07 -23.67
CA VAL A 20 14.11 -12.38 -24.71
C VAL A 20 12.95 -11.40 -24.66
N VAL A 21 12.34 -11.19 -23.49
CA VAL A 21 11.19 -10.30 -23.34
C VAL A 21 11.57 -8.83 -23.62
N ARG A 22 12.74 -8.39 -23.15
CA ARG A 22 13.22 -7.03 -23.40
C ARG A 22 13.50 -6.80 -24.88
N THR A 23 14.17 -7.75 -25.56
CA THR A 23 14.45 -7.67 -27.00
C THR A 23 13.17 -7.68 -27.82
N ALA A 24 12.20 -8.51 -27.43
CA ALA A 24 10.87 -8.54 -28.06
C ALA A 24 10.11 -7.22 -27.94
N SER A 25 10.18 -6.60 -26.77
CA SER A 25 9.57 -5.28 -26.57
C SER A 25 10.27 -4.20 -27.44
N ALA A 26 11.59 -4.18 -27.42
CA ALA A 26 12.37 -3.22 -28.20
C ALA A 26 12.16 -3.36 -29.73
N ALA A 27 11.94 -4.59 -30.22
CA ALA A 27 11.67 -4.86 -31.63
C ALA A 27 10.37 -4.20 -32.14
N LYS A 28 9.37 -4.01 -31.28
CA LYS A 28 8.13 -3.31 -31.64
C LYS A 28 8.32 -1.81 -31.88
N ASP A 29 9.38 -1.23 -31.32
CA ASP A 29 9.67 0.20 -31.41
C ASP A 29 10.44 0.57 -32.69
N VAL A 30 10.85 -0.40 -33.50
CA VAL A 30 11.50 -0.14 -34.79
C VAL A 30 10.48 0.39 -35.78
N LEU A 31 10.80 1.53 -36.42
CA LEU A 31 9.83 2.32 -37.19
C LEU A 31 9.69 1.89 -38.65
N ILE A 32 10.69 1.25 -39.21
CA ILE A 32 10.73 0.78 -40.60
C ILE A 32 10.78 -0.73 -40.62
N ASP A 33 10.15 -1.34 -41.64
CA ASP A 33 10.00 -2.78 -41.78
C ASP A 33 9.31 -3.43 -40.56
N LYS A 34 8.27 -2.75 -40.06
CA LYS A 34 7.51 -3.16 -38.88
C LYS A 34 7.02 -4.60 -38.90
N GLU A 35 6.73 -5.13 -40.09
CA GLU A 35 6.23 -6.50 -40.24
C GLU A 35 7.30 -7.50 -39.84
N SER A 36 8.53 -7.38 -40.36
CA SER A 36 9.64 -8.29 -40.02
C SER A 36 10.05 -8.20 -38.54
N PHE A 37 10.09 -7.00 -37.94
CA PHE A 37 10.39 -6.82 -36.55
C PHE A 37 9.22 -7.26 -35.62
N ASN A 38 7.97 -7.17 -36.07
CA ASN A 38 6.84 -7.74 -35.36
C ASN A 38 6.88 -9.27 -35.36
N VAL A 39 7.28 -9.89 -36.47
CA VAL A 39 7.50 -11.34 -36.56
C VAL A 39 8.61 -11.75 -35.58
N LEU A 40 9.75 -11.02 -35.55
CA LEU A 40 10.82 -11.26 -34.57
C LEU A 40 10.31 -11.12 -33.13
N SER A 41 9.60 -10.04 -32.83
CA SER A 41 9.01 -9.81 -31.52
C SER A 41 8.04 -10.94 -31.11
N LYS A 42 7.18 -11.38 -32.01
CA LYS A 42 6.24 -12.48 -31.76
C LYS A 42 7.00 -13.76 -31.40
N HIS A 43 7.96 -14.17 -32.23
CA HIS A 43 8.72 -15.39 -31.99
C HIS A 43 9.53 -15.35 -30.68
N LEU A 44 10.10 -14.19 -30.34
CA LEU A 44 10.77 -14.00 -29.05
C LEU A 44 9.80 -14.14 -27.88
N LEU A 45 8.59 -13.56 -27.99
CA LEU A 45 7.56 -13.70 -26.95
C LEU A 45 7.05 -15.14 -26.82
N ASP A 46 6.99 -15.90 -27.92
CA ASP A 46 6.57 -17.29 -27.93
C ASP A 46 7.62 -18.23 -27.27
N ILE A 47 8.89 -17.83 -27.26
CA ILE A 47 9.99 -18.56 -26.58
C ILE A 47 9.93 -18.34 -25.05
N ALA A 48 9.55 -17.17 -24.57
CA ALA A 48 9.61 -16.82 -23.16
C ALA A 48 8.82 -17.77 -22.23
N PRO A 49 7.60 -18.24 -22.56
CA PRO A 49 6.90 -19.27 -21.77
C PRO A 49 7.64 -20.60 -21.72
N VAL A 50 8.26 -21.01 -22.82
CA VAL A 50 9.04 -22.26 -22.91
C VAL A 50 10.26 -22.23 -21.99
N LEU A 51 11.00 -21.12 -21.99
CA LEU A 51 12.14 -20.91 -21.10
C LEU A 51 11.73 -20.89 -19.63
N LYS A 52 10.58 -20.27 -19.32
CA LYS A 52 10.01 -20.22 -17.96
C LYS A 52 9.58 -21.60 -17.48
N GLU A 53 9.00 -22.42 -18.34
CA GLU A 53 8.61 -23.78 -18.02
C GLU A 53 9.83 -24.69 -17.82
N LEU A 54 10.88 -24.53 -18.64
CA LEU A 54 12.18 -25.19 -18.46
C LEU A 54 12.85 -24.81 -17.12
N GLN A 55 12.69 -23.57 -16.68
CA GLN A 55 13.20 -23.11 -15.39
C GLN A 55 12.49 -23.76 -14.20
N LEU A 56 11.18 -24.01 -14.31
CA LEU A 56 10.36 -24.63 -13.26
C LEU A 56 10.63 -26.13 -13.08
N GLN A 57 11.18 -26.81 -14.09
CA GLN A 57 11.36 -28.27 -14.10
C GLN A 57 12.74 -28.75 -13.67
N GLU A 58 13.57 -27.90 -13.04
CA GLU A 58 14.94 -28.24 -12.59
C GLU A 58 15.72 -29.10 -13.61
N LEU A 59 16.11 -28.46 -14.71
CA LEU A 59 16.91 -29.08 -15.77
C LEU A 59 18.15 -29.75 -15.19
N ASN A 60 18.35 -31.06 -15.50
CA ASN A 60 19.60 -31.76 -15.22
C ASN A 60 20.76 -30.94 -15.78
N GLU A 61 21.81 -30.72 -14.98
CA GLU A 61 23.04 -30.02 -15.38
C GLU A 61 23.84 -30.84 -16.39
N SER A 62 23.30 -30.99 -17.62
CA SER A 62 24.01 -31.62 -18.70
C SER A 62 24.85 -30.58 -19.44
N GLN A 63 26.08 -30.98 -19.81
CA GLN A 63 26.97 -30.13 -20.60
C GLN A 63 26.32 -29.74 -21.96
N ALA A 64 25.55 -30.63 -22.57
CA ALA A 64 24.88 -30.40 -23.84
C ALA A 64 23.77 -29.32 -23.70
N ALA A 65 22.99 -29.35 -22.62
CA ALA A 65 21.96 -28.32 -22.35
C ALA A 65 22.60 -26.97 -22.09
N ARG A 66 23.72 -26.92 -21.39
CA ARG A 66 24.46 -25.69 -21.14
C ARG A 66 24.96 -25.05 -22.43
N VAL A 67 25.60 -25.81 -23.30
CA VAL A 67 26.09 -25.35 -24.62
C VAL A 67 24.94 -24.84 -25.50
N ALA A 68 23.80 -25.54 -25.49
CA ALA A 68 22.61 -25.10 -26.26
C ALA A 68 22.00 -23.78 -25.70
N LEU A 69 21.97 -23.61 -24.38
CA LEU A 69 21.52 -22.36 -23.75
C LEU A 69 22.48 -21.21 -24.00
N GLU A 70 23.79 -21.43 -23.96
CA GLU A 70 24.81 -20.42 -24.30
C GLU A 70 24.70 -19.98 -25.77
N SER A 71 24.43 -20.95 -26.68
CA SER A 71 24.16 -20.64 -28.10
C SER A 71 22.92 -19.79 -28.26
N LEU A 72 21.82 -20.17 -27.62
CA LEU A 72 20.56 -19.41 -27.65
C LEU A 72 20.72 -18.00 -27.04
N GLU A 73 21.49 -17.86 -25.95
CA GLU A 73 21.81 -16.56 -25.38
C GLU A 73 22.62 -15.69 -26.35
N SER A 74 23.59 -16.29 -27.07
CA SER A 74 24.37 -15.60 -28.11
C SER A 74 23.45 -15.08 -29.22
N ASP A 75 22.51 -15.92 -29.71
CA ASP A 75 21.59 -15.53 -30.79
C ASP A 75 20.60 -14.46 -30.34
N VAL A 76 20.10 -14.55 -29.11
CA VAL A 76 19.23 -13.50 -28.53
C VAL A 76 20.02 -12.18 -28.34
N LYS A 77 21.30 -12.24 -27.97
CA LYS A 77 22.16 -11.05 -27.93
C LYS A 77 22.39 -10.47 -29.34
N GLN A 78 22.54 -11.32 -30.35
CA GLN A 78 22.60 -10.84 -31.74
C GLN A 78 21.29 -10.17 -32.17
N ALA A 79 20.13 -10.76 -31.82
CA ALA A 79 18.83 -10.13 -32.03
C ALA A 79 18.71 -8.77 -31.32
N SER A 80 19.15 -8.69 -30.07
CA SER A 80 19.16 -7.43 -29.31
C SER A 80 20.04 -6.37 -29.96
N ASN A 81 21.25 -6.73 -30.39
CA ASN A 81 22.18 -5.83 -31.08
C ASN A 81 21.60 -5.37 -32.41
N LEU A 82 20.91 -6.27 -33.14
CA LEU A 82 20.26 -5.93 -34.41
C LEU A 82 19.12 -4.91 -34.17
N VAL A 83 18.28 -5.14 -33.18
CA VAL A 83 17.19 -4.22 -32.83
C VAL A 83 17.73 -2.87 -32.38
N GLU A 84 18.74 -2.82 -31.49
CA GLU A 84 19.36 -1.57 -31.05
C GLU A 84 20.03 -0.82 -32.20
N LYS A 85 20.70 -1.53 -33.11
CA LYS A 85 21.30 -0.94 -34.31
C LYS A 85 20.25 -0.20 -35.13
N TYR A 86 19.14 -0.83 -35.45
CA TYR A 86 18.14 -0.26 -36.33
C TYR A 86 17.13 0.68 -35.63
N LYS A 87 16.99 0.57 -34.34
CA LYS A 87 16.16 1.50 -33.55
C LYS A 87 16.72 2.94 -33.60
N ASN A 88 18.02 3.09 -33.58
CA ASN A 88 18.74 4.38 -33.47
C ASN A 88 19.24 4.91 -34.83
N THR A 89 18.97 4.23 -35.91
CA THR A 89 19.40 4.59 -37.25
C THR A 89 18.36 5.47 -37.93
N GLY A 90 18.80 6.45 -38.76
CA GLY A 90 17.95 7.37 -39.51
C GLY A 90 16.97 6.63 -40.45
N ARG A 91 15.76 7.14 -40.57
CA ARG A 91 14.65 6.49 -41.29
C ARG A 91 14.92 6.39 -42.80
N PHE A 92 15.56 7.41 -43.37
CA PHE A 92 15.92 7.40 -44.80
C PHE A 92 16.95 6.29 -45.10
N TYR A 93 17.92 6.11 -44.26
CA TYR A 93 18.90 5.04 -44.41
C TYR A 93 18.26 3.66 -44.26
N LEU A 94 17.37 3.50 -43.29
CA LEU A 94 16.64 2.24 -43.10
C LEU A 94 15.79 1.86 -44.30
N LEU A 95 15.10 2.82 -44.92
CA LEU A 95 14.32 2.58 -46.13
C LEU A 95 15.22 2.05 -47.25
N MET A 96 16.39 2.67 -47.46
CA MET A 96 17.35 2.26 -48.49
C MET A 96 17.90 0.86 -48.26
N LYS A 97 17.95 0.41 -47.02
CA LYS A 97 18.45 -0.91 -46.59
C LYS A 97 17.34 -1.95 -46.33
N CYS A 98 16.09 -1.65 -46.60
CA CYS A 98 14.96 -2.52 -46.26
C CYS A 98 15.16 -3.98 -46.70
N ARG A 99 15.64 -4.23 -47.91
CA ARG A 99 15.94 -5.59 -48.40
C ARG A 99 17.05 -6.32 -47.57
N TYR A 100 18.03 -5.58 -47.10
CA TYR A 100 19.12 -6.12 -46.31
C TYR A 100 18.68 -6.39 -44.88
N ILE A 101 17.88 -5.48 -44.30
CA ILE A 101 17.33 -5.60 -42.95
C ILE A 101 16.46 -6.83 -42.84
N VAL A 102 15.56 -7.03 -43.81
CA VAL A 102 14.68 -8.22 -43.86
C VAL A 102 15.52 -9.49 -43.81
N LYS A 103 16.59 -9.60 -44.58
CA LYS A 103 17.48 -10.76 -44.58
C LYS A 103 18.23 -10.95 -43.26
N GLU A 104 18.69 -9.90 -42.62
CA GLU A 104 19.35 -9.97 -41.31
C GLU A 104 18.35 -10.46 -40.24
N VAL A 105 17.11 -9.95 -40.21
CA VAL A 105 16.07 -10.38 -39.31
C VAL A 105 15.71 -11.85 -39.52
N GLU A 106 15.54 -12.25 -40.79
CA GLU A 106 15.29 -13.64 -41.19
C GLU A 106 16.38 -14.59 -40.70
N GLN A 107 17.63 -14.21 -40.89
CA GLN A 107 18.79 -14.99 -40.47
C GLN A 107 18.82 -15.19 -38.95
N VAL A 108 18.62 -14.10 -38.19
CA VAL A 108 18.59 -14.14 -36.72
C VAL A 108 17.45 -15.03 -36.22
N ILE A 109 16.26 -14.97 -36.81
CA ILE A 109 15.14 -15.84 -36.43
C ILE A 109 15.47 -17.32 -36.69
N ARG A 110 16.10 -17.61 -37.82
CA ARG A 110 16.52 -18.97 -38.16
C ARG A 110 17.62 -19.49 -37.22
N ASP A 111 18.54 -18.63 -36.79
CA ASP A 111 19.61 -18.98 -35.87
C ASP A 111 19.03 -19.31 -34.49
N ILE A 112 18.10 -18.45 -33.96
CA ILE A 112 17.37 -18.69 -32.73
C ILE A 112 16.60 -20.03 -32.81
N GLY A 113 15.92 -20.29 -33.93
CA GLY A 113 15.21 -21.56 -34.15
C GLY A 113 16.13 -22.79 -34.10
N ARG A 114 17.35 -22.67 -34.65
CA ARG A 114 18.37 -23.76 -34.59
C ARG A 114 18.86 -24.01 -33.17
N SER A 115 19.18 -22.96 -32.43
CA SER A 115 19.63 -23.07 -31.05
C SER A 115 18.52 -23.62 -30.12
N LEU A 116 17.27 -23.25 -30.38
CA LEU A 116 16.13 -23.80 -29.66
C LEU A 116 15.93 -25.31 -29.93
N ALA A 117 16.14 -25.74 -31.17
CA ALA A 117 16.11 -27.16 -31.53
C ALA A 117 17.24 -27.95 -30.87
N ALA A 118 18.47 -27.38 -30.81
CA ALA A 118 19.60 -28.00 -30.11
C ALA A 118 19.27 -28.18 -28.61
N LEU A 119 18.60 -27.24 -28.00
CA LEU A 119 18.16 -27.34 -26.61
C LEU A 119 17.13 -28.47 -26.40
N SER A 120 16.20 -28.66 -27.36
CA SER A 120 15.23 -29.75 -27.32
C SER A 120 15.92 -31.14 -27.43
N LEU A 121 16.93 -31.27 -28.27
CA LEU A 121 17.68 -32.51 -28.44
C LEU A 121 18.57 -32.82 -27.24
N ALA A 122 19.08 -31.84 -26.52
CA ALA A 122 19.92 -32.02 -25.36
C ALA A 122 19.16 -32.52 -24.11
N ASN A 123 17.84 -32.51 -24.11
CA ASN A 123 16.96 -32.80 -22.95
C ASN A 123 15.86 -33.85 -23.22
N THR A 124 16.22 -34.95 -23.84
CA THR A 124 15.27 -35.99 -24.33
C THR A 124 14.50 -36.75 -23.22
N GLU A 125 14.91 -36.72 -21.98
CA GLU A 125 14.31 -37.56 -20.93
C GLU A 125 13.17 -36.91 -20.12
N VAL A 126 12.96 -35.57 -20.17
CA VAL A 126 12.07 -34.90 -19.23
C VAL A 126 10.83 -34.27 -19.93
N LEU A 127 10.79 -34.16 -21.25
CA LEU A 127 9.95 -33.13 -21.85
C LEU A 127 9.19 -33.49 -23.13
N SER A 128 8.34 -34.51 -23.15
CA SER A 128 7.51 -34.75 -24.34
C SER A 128 6.62 -33.57 -24.72
N ARG A 129 6.03 -32.87 -23.75
CA ARG A 129 5.16 -31.70 -24.01
C ARG A 129 5.96 -30.47 -24.44
N ILE A 130 7.11 -30.18 -23.84
CA ILE A 130 7.96 -29.03 -24.19
C ILE A 130 8.67 -29.30 -25.53
N SER A 131 9.09 -30.53 -25.79
CA SER A 131 9.66 -30.91 -27.07
C SER A 131 8.70 -30.62 -28.24
N ASP A 132 7.41 -30.94 -28.11
CA ASP A 132 6.40 -30.64 -29.11
C ASP A 132 6.19 -29.13 -29.32
N GLN A 133 6.24 -28.34 -28.27
CA GLN A 133 6.17 -26.88 -28.36
C GLN A 133 7.41 -26.29 -29.04
N VAL A 134 8.61 -26.75 -28.66
CA VAL A 134 9.87 -26.32 -29.26
C VAL A 134 9.91 -26.68 -30.75
N ASN A 135 9.54 -27.91 -31.12
CA ASN A 135 9.52 -28.36 -32.51
C ASN A 135 8.52 -27.58 -33.35
N ARG A 136 7.36 -27.21 -32.77
CA ARG A 136 6.39 -26.34 -33.41
C ARG A 136 6.95 -24.93 -33.66
N LEU A 137 7.51 -24.29 -32.62
CA LEU A 137 8.13 -22.96 -32.72
C LEU A 137 9.28 -22.96 -33.72
N GLN A 138 10.15 -23.98 -33.70
CA GLN A 138 11.23 -24.14 -34.69
C GLN A 138 10.67 -24.21 -36.11
N SER A 139 9.62 -25.03 -36.32
CA SER A 139 9.01 -25.19 -37.64
C SER A 139 8.36 -23.89 -38.13
N GLU A 140 7.75 -23.13 -37.22
CA GLU A 140 7.16 -21.80 -37.52
C GLU A 140 8.28 -20.79 -37.86
N MET A 141 9.38 -20.76 -37.14
CA MET A 141 10.51 -19.88 -37.40
C MET A 141 11.22 -20.21 -38.73
N GLN A 142 11.30 -21.48 -39.09
CA GLN A 142 11.88 -21.90 -40.39
C GLN A 142 10.99 -21.59 -41.58
N ARG A 143 9.67 -21.55 -41.37
CA ARG A 143 8.68 -21.26 -42.41
C ARG A 143 8.27 -19.78 -42.48
N ALA A 144 8.76 -18.95 -41.54
CA ALA A 144 8.42 -17.53 -41.56
C ALA A 144 8.96 -16.89 -42.84
N GLU A 145 8.05 -16.30 -43.61
CA GLU A 145 8.35 -15.57 -44.83
C GLU A 145 8.51 -14.09 -44.48
N PHE A 146 9.55 -13.48 -44.98
CA PHE A 146 9.88 -12.08 -44.77
C PHE A 146 9.96 -11.39 -46.11
N GLU A 147 9.10 -10.40 -46.31
CA GLU A 147 9.10 -9.56 -47.47
C GLU A 147 9.12 -8.09 -47.06
N ALA A 148 9.95 -7.30 -47.69
CA ALA A 148 9.88 -5.85 -47.54
C ALA A 148 8.59 -5.34 -48.22
N SER A 149 7.99 -4.28 -47.67
CA SER A 149 6.79 -3.67 -48.23
C SER A 149 7.02 -3.30 -49.71
N GLN A 150 6.13 -3.72 -50.60
CA GLN A 150 6.26 -3.48 -52.04
C GLN A 150 6.36 -1.97 -52.32
N SER A 151 5.64 -1.13 -51.60
CA SER A 151 5.71 0.33 -51.75
C SER A 151 7.10 0.89 -51.39
N GLN A 152 7.79 0.32 -50.39
CA GLN A 152 9.14 0.71 -50.03
C GLN A 152 10.16 0.25 -51.06
N LEU A 153 9.99 -0.95 -51.60
CA LEU A 153 10.84 -1.48 -52.67
C LEU A 153 10.75 -0.64 -53.96
N ASP A 154 9.52 -0.23 -54.34
CA ASP A 154 9.28 0.61 -55.50
C ASP A 154 10.00 1.96 -55.42
N ILE A 155 10.01 2.57 -54.20
CA ILE A 155 10.74 3.84 -53.96
C ILE A 155 12.24 3.63 -54.09
N VAL A 156 12.78 2.57 -53.50
CA VAL A 156 14.22 2.25 -53.56
C VAL A 156 14.64 1.95 -55.02
N ASP A 157 13.79 1.25 -55.78
CA ASP A 157 14.07 0.95 -57.19
C ASP A 157 14.00 2.22 -58.08
N LYS A 158 13.05 3.12 -57.87
CA LYS A 158 12.99 4.45 -58.48
C LYS A 158 14.24 5.26 -58.20
N LEU A 159 14.68 5.29 -56.92
CA LEU A 159 15.88 5.99 -56.49
C LEU A 159 17.13 5.44 -57.19
N ASN A 160 17.30 4.11 -57.21
CA ASN A 160 18.41 3.44 -57.87
C ASN A 160 18.40 3.67 -59.40
N HIS A 161 17.21 3.70 -60.04
CA HIS A 161 17.08 3.97 -61.45
C HIS A 161 17.48 5.44 -61.77
N GLY A 162 16.98 6.40 -60.98
CA GLY A 162 17.32 7.81 -61.10
C GLY A 162 18.83 8.05 -60.96
N ILE A 163 19.51 7.41 -60.02
CA ILE A 163 20.94 7.48 -59.82
C ILE A 163 21.70 6.90 -61.05
N LYS A 164 21.24 5.74 -61.58
CA LYS A 164 21.86 5.10 -62.74
C LYS A 164 21.71 5.92 -64.05
N GLU A 165 20.57 6.57 -64.23
CA GLU A 165 20.31 7.41 -65.41
C GLU A 165 20.82 8.84 -65.27
N GLN A 166 21.57 9.15 -64.17
CA GLN A 166 22.08 10.48 -63.87
C GLN A 166 21.01 11.60 -63.89
N LYS A 167 19.75 11.26 -63.57
CA LYS A 167 18.66 12.21 -63.38
C LYS A 167 18.84 12.92 -62.01
N LEU A 168 19.78 13.82 -61.94
CA LEU A 168 20.15 14.56 -60.75
C LEU A 168 19.59 15.99 -60.84
N ASP A 169 18.35 16.18 -61.34
CA ASP A 169 17.71 17.48 -61.37
C ASP A 169 16.90 17.75 -60.08
N GLN A 170 16.70 19.03 -59.79
CA GLN A 170 16.00 19.49 -58.58
C GLN A 170 14.55 18.98 -58.53
N ALA A 171 13.85 18.87 -59.63
CA ALA A 171 12.48 18.42 -59.67
C ALA A 171 12.40 16.94 -59.28
N PHE A 172 13.28 16.09 -59.80
CA PHE A 172 13.39 14.70 -59.41
C PHE A 172 13.80 14.53 -57.93
N ALA A 173 14.75 15.38 -57.47
CA ALA A 173 15.16 15.36 -56.06
C ALA A 173 14.02 15.70 -55.09
N ASN A 174 13.22 16.74 -55.40
CA ASN A 174 12.04 17.12 -54.60
C ASN A 174 11.00 15.99 -54.57
N ASN A 175 10.67 15.40 -55.73
CA ASN A 175 9.71 14.30 -55.79
C ASN A 175 10.17 13.07 -55.01
N MET A 176 11.44 12.68 -55.17
CA MET A 176 12.03 11.56 -54.46
C MET A 176 12.06 11.81 -52.93
N LEU A 177 12.41 13.04 -52.53
CA LEU A 177 12.46 13.42 -51.13
C LEU A 177 11.05 13.34 -50.51
N GLU A 178 10.01 13.85 -51.21
CA GLU A 178 8.64 13.75 -50.74
C GLU A 178 8.13 12.30 -50.65
N GLU A 179 8.42 11.47 -51.66
CA GLU A 179 8.03 10.05 -51.65
C GLU A 179 8.72 9.30 -50.48
N ILE A 180 10.03 9.52 -50.28
CA ILE A 180 10.78 8.94 -49.20
C ILE A 180 10.24 9.40 -47.85
N ALA A 181 10.08 10.71 -47.63
CA ALA A 181 9.60 11.29 -46.41
C ALA A 181 8.19 10.80 -46.05
N ARG A 182 7.29 10.70 -47.03
CA ARG A 182 5.94 10.16 -46.84
C ARG A 182 5.96 8.67 -46.49
N ALA A 183 6.79 7.87 -47.14
CA ALA A 183 6.92 6.44 -46.89
C ALA A 183 7.42 6.11 -45.49
N VAL A 184 8.29 6.95 -44.93
CA VAL A 184 8.89 6.77 -43.61
C VAL A 184 8.23 7.62 -42.51
N GLY A 185 7.22 8.44 -42.88
CA GLY A 185 6.49 9.31 -41.94
C GLY A 185 7.35 10.45 -41.38
N VAL A 186 8.24 11.02 -42.17
CA VAL A 186 9.03 12.21 -41.84
C VAL A 186 8.37 13.43 -42.45
N PRO A 187 8.11 14.51 -41.70
CA PRO A 187 7.65 15.77 -42.29
C PRO A 187 8.62 16.32 -43.32
N VAL A 188 8.12 16.87 -44.41
CA VAL A 188 8.95 17.55 -45.46
C VAL A 188 9.27 18.97 -44.98
N GLU A 189 10.00 19.07 -43.86
CA GLU A 189 10.47 20.31 -43.28
C GLU A 189 12.02 20.35 -43.34
N PRO A 190 12.63 21.51 -43.64
CA PRO A 190 14.08 21.61 -43.78
C PRO A 190 14.89 21.06 -42.59
N SER A 191 14.42 21.34 -41.36
CA SER A 191 15.06 20.86 -40.13
C SER A 191 15.04 19.34 -40.02
N GLU A 192 13.94 18.70 -40.38
CA GLU A 192 13.76 17.26 -40.28
C GLU A 192 14.47 16.52 -41.37
N ILE A 193 14.39 17.02 -42.59
CA ILE A 193 15.13 16.50 -43.73
C ILE A 193 16.66 16.63 -43.55
N SER A 194 17.11 17.77 -43.03
CA SER A 194 18.55 17.99 -42.74
C SER A 194 19.06 16.94 -41.73
N LYS A 195 18.26 16.56 -40.72
CA LYS A 195 18.63 15.51 -39.75
C LYS A 195 18.76 14.13 -40.40
N GLU A 196 17.80 13.78 -41.26
CA GLU A 196 17.88 12.50 -41.97
C GLU A 196 19.07 12.44 -42.90
N ILE A 197 19.38 13.55 -43.63
CA ILE A 197 20.57 13.64 -44.46
C ILE A 197 21.87 13.62 -43.62
N ALA A 198 21.87 14.25 -42.46
CA ALA A 198 23.01 14.17 -41.52
C ALA A 198 23.21 12.74 -41.02
N SER A 199 22.11 12.00 -40.74
CA SER A 199 22.19 10.58 -40.40
C SER A 199 22.81 9.74 -41.54
N ILE A 200 22.42 9.97 -42.80
CA ILE A 200 23.03 9.28 -43.93
C ILE A 200 24.54 9.64 -44.07
N ARG A 201 24.92 10.90 -43.81
CA ARG A 201 26.34 11.32 -43.78
C ARG A 201 27.11 10.57 -42.69
N TRP A 202 26.53 10.42 -41.52
CA TRP A 202 27.13 9.64 -40.44
C TRP A 202 27.31 8.15 -40.81
N GLU A 203 26.30 7.52 -41.41
CA GLU A 203 26.41 6.15 -41.90
C GLU A 203 27.47 5.99 -43.01
N LYS A 204 27.64 7.01 -43.87
CA LYS A 204 28.71 7.04 -44.87
C LYS A 204 30.11 7.02 -44.20
N GLU A 205 30.32 7.83 -43.14
CA GLU A 205 31.57 7.84 -42.38
C GLU A 205 31.84 6.49 -41.70
N GLU A 206 30.80 5.87 -41.16
CA GLU A 206 30.88 4.52 -40.56
C GLU A 206 31.22 3.46 -41.63
N ALA A 207 30.60 3.53 -42.82
CA ALA A 207 30.92 2.64 -43.94
C ALA A 207 32.38 2.85 -44.43
N LEU A 208 32.89 4.09 -44.40
CA LEU A 208 34.28 4.40 -44.71
C LEU A 208 35.23 3.75 -43.69
N ASN A 209 34.93 3.82 -42.40
CA ASN A 209 35.67 3.19 -41.31
C ASN A 209 35.73 1.67 -41.49
N ARG A 210 34.60 1.06 -41.93
CA ARG A 210 34.48 -0.37 -42.22
C ARG A 210 35.08 -0.78 -43.54
N LYS A 211 35.62 0.19 -44.37
CA LYS A 211 36.20 -0.02 -45.69
C LYS A 211 35.23 -0.57 -46.75
N GLU A 212 33.92 -0.32 -46.59
CA GLU A 212 32.84 -0.74 -47.48
C GLU A 212 32.69 0.22 -48.67
N ARG A 213 33.62 0.21 -49.63
CA ARG A 213 33.70 1.21 -50.71
C ARG A 213 32.43 1.34 -51.57
N ALA A 214 31.75 0.23 -51.85
CA ALA A 214 30.50 0.26 -52.65
C ALA A 214 29.39 1.01 -51.93
N GLU A 215 29.31 0.83 -50.60
CA GLU A 215 28.35 1.50 -49.71
C GLU A 215 28.62 3.00 -49.65
N VAL A 216 29.87 3.38 -49.45
CA VAL A 216 30.29 4.79 -49.42
C VAL A 216 29.88 5.51 -50.70
N ILE A 217 30.14 4.94 -51.90
CA ILE A 217 29.78 5.52 -53.18
C ILE A 217 28.25 5.66 -53.31
N PHE A 218 27.51 4.64 -52.92
CA PHE A 218 26.06 4.64 -52.97
C PHE A 218 25.45 5.73 -52.07
N LEU A 219 25.89 5.81 -50.83
CA LEU A 219 25.42 6.84 -49.90
C LEU A 219 25.81 8.24 -50.33
N GLU A 220 26.99 8.42 -50.96
CA GLU A 220 27.43 9.70 -51.48
C GLU A 220 26.53 10.19 -52.63
N GLN A 221 26.15 9.28 -53.54
CA GLN A 221 25.19 9.61 -54.62
C GLN A 221 23.83 9.99 -54.12
N ILE A 222 23.32 9.30 -53.09
CA ILE A 222 22.05 9.62 -52.43
C ILE A 222 22.10 10.98 -51.75
N ILE A 223 23.16 11.27 -50.99
CA ILE A 223 23.37 12.58 -50.35
C ILE A 223 23.39 13.68 -51.40
N LEU A 224 24.11 13.47 -52.51
CA LEU A 224 24.20 14.44 -53.58
C LEU A 224 22.82 14.71 -54.20
N LEU A 225 22.05 13.67 -54.52
CA LEU A 225 20.69 13.81 -55.07
C LEU A 225 19.76 14.52 -54.09
N LEU A 226 19.63 14.03 -52.86
CA LEU A 226 18.66 14.57 -51.89
C LEU A 226 19.05 15.98 -51.44
N SER A 227 20.33 16.33 -51.43
CA SER A 227 20.80 17.70 -51.09
C SER A 227 20.40 18.75 -52.13
N GLN A 228 19.96 18.34 -53.34
CA GLN A 228 19.43 19.26 -54.36
C GLN A 228 17.96 19.63 -54.14
N ALA A 229 17.25 18.91 -53.27
CA ALA A 229 15.85 19.21 -52.92
C ALA A 229 15.77 20.47 -52.04
N ASP A 230 14.71 21.26 -52.27
CA ASP A 230 14.51 22.55 -51.58
C ASP A 230 14.39 22.35 -50.03
N ALA A 231 13.75 21.27 -49.60
CA ALA A 231 13.58 20.92 -48.18
C ALA A 231 14.84 20.34 -47.51
N ALA A 232 15.93 20.15 -48.26
CA ALA A 232 17.17 19.57 -47.77
C ALA A 232 18.24 20.65 -47.40
N SER A 233 17.84 21.93 -47.34
CA SER A 233 18.79 23.03 -47.03
C SER A 233 19.48 22.80 -45.70
N ASP A 234 20.79 22.88 -45.68
CA ASP A 234 21.63 22.69 -44.50
C ASP A 234 21.36 23.81 -43.48
N TYR A 235 21.37 23.51 -42.20
CA TYR A 235 21.19 24.51 -41.13
C TYR A 235 22.22 25.63 -41.21
N GLU A 236 23.46 25.33 -41.54
CA GLU A 236 24.49 26.34 -41.71
C GLU A 236 24.15 27.25 -42.89
N GLU A 237 23.49 26.74 -43.92
CA GLU A 237 23.02 27.58 -45.04
C GLU A 237 21.81 28.44 -44.59
N VAL A 238 20.83 27.89 -43.83
CA VAL A 238 19.71 28.66 -43.25
C VAL A 238 20.25 29.77 -42.35
N LYS A 239 21.25 29.47 -41.53
CA LYS A 239 21.93 30.40 -40.65
C LYS A 239 22.68 31.48 -41.41
N LYS A 240 23.40 31.11 -42.43
CA LYS A 240 24.11 32.02 -43.33
C LYS A 240 23.14 32.96 -44.05
N GLN A 241 22.03 32.43 -44.57
CA GLN A 241 20.97 33.22 -45.20
C GLN A 241 20.35 34.23 -44.21
N TYR A 242 20.05 33.81 -42.98
CA TYR A 242 19.57 34.70 -41.93
C TYR A 242 20.54 35.85 -41.66
N PHE A 243 21.82 35.57 -41.45
CA PHE A 243 22.82 36.61 -41.19
C PHE A 243 23.08 37.51 -42.40
N GLN A 244 23.03 36.99 -43.63
CA GLN A 244 23.10 37.82 -44.85
C GLN A 244 21.91 38.79 -44.89
N ARG A 245 20.69 38.35 -44.59
CA ARG A 245 19.51 39.21 -44.53
C ARG A 245 19.62 40.24 -43.41
N VAL A 246 20.12 39.83 -42.24
CA VAL A 246 20.37 40.75 -41.11
C VAL A 246 21.40 41.83 -41.52
N GLN A 247 22.48 41.49 -42.22
CA GLN A 247 23.45 42.49 -42.77
C GLN A 247 22.78 43.47 -43.73
N VAL A 248 21.89 42.96 -44.60
CA VAL A 248 21.16 43.85 -45.55
C VAL A 248 20.28 44.84 -44.80
N ILE A 249 19.51 44.34 -43.78
CA ILE A 249 18.63 45.24 -43.01
C ILE A 249 19.39 46.21 -42.09
N GLU A 250 20.63 45.89 -41.67
CA GLU A 250 21.47 46.81 -40.92
C GLU A 250 21.95 47.99 -41.79
N GLY A 251 21.99 47.81 -43.09
CA GLY A 251 22.27 48.86 -44.05
C GLY A 251 21.10 49.83 -44.26
N TYR A 252 19.87 49.48 -43.94
CA TYR A 252 18.71 50.34 -43.89
C TYR A 252 18.78 51.12 -42.58
N GLY A 253 18.42 52.37 -42.57
CA GLY A 253 18.53 53.25 -41.40
C GLY A 253 17.74 52.70 -40.20
N SER A 254 18.19 52.95 -38.99
CA SER A 254 17.64 52.44 -37.72
C SER A 254 16.15 52.75 -37.40
N LYS A 255 15.49 53.50 -38.25
CA LYS A 255 14.10 53.91 -38.13
C LYS A 255 13.13 53.10 -38.99
N GLU A 256 13.60 52.34 -39.97
CA GLU A 256 12.75 51.54 -40.85
C GLU A 256 12.48 50.16 -40.21
N LYS A 257 11.19 49.85 -40.08
CA LYS A 257 10.72 48.59 -39.49
C LYS A 257 10.05 47.65 -40.51
N TYR A 258 9.87 48.13 -41.74
CA TYR A 258 9.15 47.40 -42.78
C TYR A 258 9.53 47.94 -44.15
N ILE A 259 9.74 47.04 -45.13
CA ILE A 259 9.95 47.33 -46.52
C ILE A 259 8.59 47.18 -47.24
N PRO A 260 8.02 48.24 -47.86
CA PRO A 260 6.78 48.08 -48.57
C PRO A 260 6.95 47.21 -49.82
N PRO A 261 5.90 46.47 -50.25
CA PRO A 261 5.99 45.63 -51.44
C PRO A 261 6.15 46.53 -52.69
N LEU A 262 6.89 46.06 -53.68
CA LEU A 262 6.90 46.68 -55.00
C LEU A 262 5.53 46.48 -55.66
N ASN A 263 5.09 47.39 -56.51
CA ASN A 263 3.82 47.25 -57.22
C ASN A 263 3.76 45.97 -58.08
N SER A 264 4.89 45.52 -58.59
CA SER A 264 5.00 44.29 -59.36
C SER A 264 4.77 43.01 -58.52
N PHE A 265 4.75 43.14 -57.21
CA PHE A 265 4.47 42.02 -56.27
C PHE A 265 3.01 41.87 -55.98
N LEU A 266 2.18 42.88 -56.33
CA LEU A 266 0.73 42.86 -56.09
C LEU A 266 0.02 42.22 -57.28
N CYS A 267 -0.93 41.38 -56.98
CA CYS A 267 -1.82 40.75 -57.97
C CYS A 267 -2.83 41.84 -58.47
N SER A 268 -3.01 41.97 -59.76
CA SER A 268 -3.96 42.89 -60.38
C SER A 268 -5.43 42.57 -60.07
N ILE A 269 -5.73 41.32 -59.68
CA ILE A 269 -7.11 40.89 -59.32
C ILE A 269 -7.39 41.10 -57.83
N THR A 270 -6.44 40.71 -56.96
CA THR A 270 -6.69 40.65 -55.49
C THR A 270 -6.06 41.85 -54.75
N GLU A 271 -5.21 42.62 -55.42
CA GLU A 271 -4.40 43.72 -54.83
C GLU A 271 -3.49 43.24 -53.67
N ALA A 272 -3.40 41.93 -53.45
CA ALA A 272 -2.55 41.34 -52.43
C ALA A 272 -1.21 40.91 -53.01
N VAL A 273 -0.17 40.76 -52.14
CA VAL A 273 1.13 40.25 -52.53
C VAL A 273 0.99 38.79 -52.93
N MET A 274 1.40 38.49 -54.13
CA MET A 274 1.30 37.16 -54.74
C MET A 274 2.12 36.11 -54.01
N VAL A 275 1.62 34.88 -54.03
CA VAL A 275 2.26 33.67 -53.48
C VAL A 275 2.79 32.79 -54.61
N ASP A 276 1.95 32.56 -55.62
CA ASP A 276 2.31 31.85 -56.83
C ASP A 276 2.02 32.69 -58.08
N PRO A 277 2.94 33.63 -58.41
CA PRO A 277 2.75 34.52 -59.57
C PRO A 277 2.84 33.74 -60.87
N VAL A 278 1.82 33.90 -61.72
CA VAL A 278 1.76 33.32 -63.06
C VAL A 278 1.58 34.41 -64.08
N SER A 279 2.33 34.34 -65.20
CA SER A 279 2.22 35.31 -66.29
C SER A 279 1.32 34.78 -67.41
N LEU A 280 0.46 35.65 -67.92
CA LEU A 280 -0.39 35.45 -69.06
C LEU A 280 0.41 35.66 -70.36
N CYS A 281 -0.23 35.33 -71.51
CA CYS A 281 0.37 35.55 -72.82
C CYS A 281 0.58 37.09 -73.17
N THR A 282 -0.16 37.99 -72.54
CA THR A 282 -0.02 39.44 -72.62
C THR A 282 1.13 40.02 -71.83
N GLY A 283 1.71 39.23 -70.89
CA GLY A 283 2.78 39.65 -70.00
C GLY A 283 2.27 40.05 -68.59
N THR A 284 0.99 40.24 -68.39
CA THR A 284 0.40 40.50 -67.06
C THR A 284 0.64 39.33 -66.12
N THR A 285 0.94 39.65 -64.88
CA THR A 285 1.24 38.66 -63.91
C THR A 285 0.22 38.71 -62.73
N CYS A 286 -0.42 37.59 -62.40
CA CYS A 286 -1.45 37.45 -61.40
C CYS A 286 -1.14 36.32 -60.43
N GLU A 287 -1.84 36.30 -59.28
CA GLU A 287 -1.89 35.14 -58.41
C GLU A 287 -2.58 33.98 -59.12
N ARG A 288 -1.98 32.76 -59.14
CA ARG A 288 -2.54 31.60 -59.86
C ARG A 288 -4.00 31.31 -59.49
N SER A 289 -4.28 31.20 -58.15
CA SER A 289 -5.63 30.93 -57.71
C SER A 289 -6.67 31.99 -58.11
N ALA A 290 -6.23 33.26 -58.18
CA ALA A 290 -7.11 34.35 -58.55
C ALA A 290 -7.42 34.33 -60.05
N ILE A 291 -6.42 34.06 -60.89
CA ILE A 291 -6.65 33.99 -62.34
C ILE A 291 -7.36 32.71 -62.79
N GLU A 292 -7.14 31.61 -62.13
CA GLU A 292 -7.90 30.40 -62.34
C GLU A 292 -9.41 30.61 -61.98
N ALA A 293 -9.72 31.28 -60.88
CA ALA A 293 -11.09 31.68 -60.52
C ALA A 293 -11.68 32.65 -61.54
N TRP A 294 -10.88 33.60 -62.03
CA TRP A 294 -11.27 34.55 -63.09
C TRP A 294 -11.69 33.80 -64.34
N PHE A 295 -10.99 32.76 -64.74
CA PHE A 295 -11.31 31.96 -65.92
C PHE A 295 -12.50 31.02 -65.66
N ASP A 296 -12.67 30.46 -64.44
CA ASP A 296 -13.80 29.65 -64.05
C ASP A 296 -15.13 30.43 -64.06
N ASP A 297 -15.07 31.75 -63.77
CA ASP A 297 -16.22 32.68 -63.91
C ASP A 297 -16.56 33.03 -65.38
N GLY A 298 -15.84 32.46 -66.33
CA GLY A 298 -16.10 32.60 -67.77
C GLY A 298 -15.42 33.82 -68.43
N ASN A 299 -14.54 34.52 -67.68
CA ASN A 299 -13.77 35.65 -68.20
C ASN A 299 -12.56 35.17 -69.00
N MET A 300 -12.48 35.48 -70.29
CA MET A 300 -11.35 35.13 -71.13
C MET A 300 -10.54 36.39 -71.57
N THR A 301 -10.46 37.37 -70.65
CA THR A 301 -9.73 38.66 -70.85
C THR A 301 -8.63 38.79 -69.80
N ASP A 302 -7.63 39.58 -70.19
CA ASP A 302 -6.58 40.00 -69.24
C ASP A 302 -7.19 40.92 -68.16
N PRO A 303 -6.97 40.60 -66.86
CA PRO A 303 -7.53 41.38 -65.77
C PRO A 303 -7.08 42.86 -65.68
N GLU A 304 -5.90 43.20 -66.27
CA GLU A 304 -5.31 44.56 -66.22
C GLU A 304 -5.59 45.36 -67.47
N THR A 305 -5.50 44.70 -68.65
CA THR A 305 -5.63 45.39 -69.94
C THR A 305 -7.00 45.22 -70.59
N GLU A 306 -7.87 44.35 -70.11
CA GLU A 306 -9.18 43.90 -70.64
C GLU A 306 -9.08 43.29 -72.03
N GLU A 307 -7.91 43.01 -72.59
CA GLU A 307 -7.72 42.39 -73.88
C GLU A 307 -8.12 40.93 -73.82
N VAL A 308 -8.76 40.43 -74.94
CA VAL A 308 -9.11 39.04 -75.10
C VAL A 308 -7.84 38.20 -75.25
N LEU A 309 -7.71 37.18 -74.38
CA LEU A 309 -6.52 36.32 -74.39
C LEU A 309 -6.58 35.32 -75.55
N GLU A 310 -5.52 35.26 -76.33
CA GLU A 310 -5.32 34.24 -77.38
C GLU A 310 -5.00 32.87 -76.79
N ASP A 311 -4.36 32.78 -75.62
CA ASP A 311 -3.96 31.56 -74.90
C ASP A 311 -4.16 31.77 -73.44
N THR A 312 -4.86 30.84 -72.81
CA THR A 312 -5.11 30.85 -71.36
C THR A 312 -4.05 30.02 -70.56
N THR A 313 -2.99 29.62 -71.22
CA THR A 313 -1.88 28.90 -70.61
C THR A 313 -1.17 29.76 -69.56
N LEU A 314 -1.16 29.31 -68.33
CA LEU A 314 -0.49 29.98 -67.21
C LEU A 314 0.99 29.57 -67.12
N ARG A 315 1.89 30.56 -67.20
CA ARG A 315 3.34 30.32 -67.04
C ARG A 315 3.81 30.80 -65.69
N SER A 316 4.30 29.88 -64.83
CA SER A 316 4.84 30.25 -63.50
C SER A 316 6.00 31.23 -63.63
N ASN A 317 5.89 32.38 -62.99
CA ASN A 317 6.95 33.42 -62.94
C ASN A 317 7.86 33.17 -61.75
N ILE A 318 8.81 32.20 -61.94
CA ILE A 318 9.71 31.74 -60.86
C ILE A 318 10.58 32.90 -60.34
N ARG A 319 11.11 33.77 -61.23
CA ARG A 319 11.98 34.85 -60.78
C ARG A 319 11.23 35.87 -59.94
N LEU A 320 10.01 36.21 -60.26
CA LEU A 320 9.18 37.09 -59.49
C LEU A 320 8.80 36.45 -58.15
N ARG A 321 8.46 35.17 -58.16
CA ARG A 321 8.21 34.41 -56.91
C ARG A 321 9.39 34.45 -55.99
N ASP A 322 10.63 34.21 -56.47
CA ASP A 322 11.83 34.23 -55.67
C ASP A 322 12.10 35.62 -55.07
N SER A 323 11.87 36.71 -55.89
CA SER A 323 11.97 38.10 -55.40
C SER A 323 10.93 38.41 -54.31
N ILE A 324 9.71 37.93 -54.47
CA ILE A 324 8.66 38.10 -53.44
C ILE A 324 9.02 37.36 -52.16
N VAL A 325 9.57 36.16 -52.27
CA VAL A 325 10.05 35.35 -51.12
C VAL A 325 11.17 36.12 -50.40
N GLU A 326 12.19 36.58 -51.14
CA GLU A 326 13.28 37.38 -50.56
C GLU A 326 12.81 38.62 -49.83
N TRP A 327 11.84 39.37 -50.45
CA TRP A 327 11.20 40.53 -49.80
C TRP A 327 10.46 40.14 -48.50
N ARG A 328 9.72 39.03 -48.50
CA ARG A 328 9.05 38.56 -47.30
C ARG A 328 10.04 38.17 -46.19
N GLU A 329 11.10 37.47 -46.55
CA GLU A 329 12.15 37.06 -45.63
C GLU A 329 12.91 38.27 -45.03
N LEU A 330 13.20 39.31 -45.78
CA LEU A 330 13.75 40.55 -45.23
C LEU A 330 12.79 41.17 -44.18
N ASN A 331 11.51 41.21 -44.48
CA ASN A 331 10.51 41.73 -43.54
C ASN A 331 10.37 40.80 -42.28
N TYR A 332 10.52 39.49 -42.41
CA TYR A 332 10.61 38.62 -41.26
C TYR A 332 11.80 38.98 -40.37
N CYS A 333 12.95 39.19 -40.93
CA CYS A 333 14.16 39.58 -40.18
C CYS A 333 13.99 40.94 -39.48
N PHE A 334 13.34 41.93 -40.11
CA PHE A 334 12.98 43.21 -39.43
C PHE A 334 12.06 42.98 -38.22
N ARG A 335 11.03 42.18 -38.38
CA ARG A 335 10.09 41.84 -37.27
C ARG A 335 10.82 41.11 -36.17
N ILE A 336 11.67 40.11 -36.48
CA ILE A 336 12.45 39.36 -35.50
C ILE A 336 13.37 40.28 -34.69
N LYS A 337 14.09 41.20 -35.41
CA LYS A 337 14.95 42.21 -34.77
C LYS A 337 14.14 43.13 -33.84
N SER A 338 13.02 43.65 -34.30
CA SER A 338 12.11 44.51 -33.49
C SER A 338 11.55 43.77 -32.26
N ILE A 339 11.15 42.49 -32.42
CA ILE A 339 10.69 41.66 -31.30
C ILE A 339 11.81 41.50 -30.28
N ARG A 340 13.05 41.23 -30.73
CA ARG A 340 14.22 41.07 -29.84
C ARG A 340 14.44 42.34 -29.01
N GLU A 341 14.46 43.49 -29.65
CA GLU A 341 14.65 44.79 -28.99
C GLU A 341 13.52 45.06 -27.94
N ASN A 342 12.29 44.77 -28.32
CA ASN A 342 11.13 44.94 -27.44
C ASN A 342 11.16 43.98 -26.24
N LEU A 343 11.53 42.69 -26.41
CA LEU A 343 11.67 41.70 -25.35
C LEU A 343 12.74 42.12 -24.33
N LEU A 344 13.82 42.78 -24.78
CA LEU A 344 14.89 43.26 -23.92
C LEU A 344 14.55 44.59 -23.21
N SER A 345 13.48 45.29 -23.62
CA SER A 345 13.12 46.66 -23.10
C SER A 345 12.40 46.62 -21.71
N ASN A 346 12.13 45.52 -21.11
CA ASN A 346 11.42 45.34 -19.80
C ASN A 346 10.03 46.01 -19.71
N SER A 347 9.38 46.34 -20.84
CA SER A 347 8.02 46.91 -20.86
C SER A 347 6.96 45.83 -20.99
N GLY A 348 6.09 45.66 -19.99
CA GLY A 348 5.09 44.58 -19.98
C GLY A 348 4.09 44.61 -21.15
N LEU A 349 3.73 45.80 -21.65
CA LEU A 349 2.85 45.96 -22.82
C LEU A 349 3.57 45.52 -24.12
N LEU A 350 4.83 45.91 -24.29
CA LEU A 350 5.65 45.52 -25.44
C LEU A 350 5.96 44.01 -25.43
N LEU A 351 6.12 43.43 -24.25
CA LEU A 351 6.34 41.96 -24.07
C LEU A 351 5.14 41.19 -24.62
N HIS A 352 3.93 41.56 -24.22
CA HIS A 352 2.70 40.86 -24.61
C HIS A 352 2.45 40.96 -26.13
N GLU A 353 2.71 42.14 -26.71
CA GLU A 353 2.60 42.40 -28.13
C GLU A 353 3.66 41.62 -28.91
N SER A 354 4.92 41.62 -28.45
CA SER A 354 6.04 40.88 -29.07
C SER A 354 5.82 39.38 -29.12
N LEU A 355 5.31 38.79 -28.03
CA LEU A 355 4.92 37.37 -27.99
C LEU A 355 3.81 37.06 -29.02
N SER A 356 2.81 37.95 -29.16
CA SER A 356 1.74 37.79 -30.18
C SER A 356 2.30 37.88 -31.59
N GLN A 357 3.20 38.82 -31.85
CA GLN A 357 3.88 38.95 -33.15
C GLN A 357 4.74 37.71 -33.46
N MET A 358 5.41 37.18 -32.46
CA MET A 358 6.20 35.97 -32.61
C MET A 358 5.33 34.75 -32.98
N GLN A 359 4.18 34.57 -32.32
CA GLN A 359 3.20 33.53 -32.68
C GLN A 359 2.70 33.69 -34.13
N THR A 360 2.46 34.95 -34.55
CA THR A 360 2.04 35.24 -35.93
C THR A 360 3.12 34.86 -36.91
N LEU A 361 4.39 35.22 -36.65
CA LEU A 361 5.51 34.86 -37.50
C LEU A 361 5.66 33.34 -37.66
N ILE A 362 5.53 32.59 -36.55
CA ILE A 362 5.63 31.14 -36.56
C ILE A 362 4.55 30.50 -37.47
N ARG A 363 3.34 31.06 -37.48
CA ARG A 363 2.24 30.59 -38.32
C ARG A 363 2.37 31.02 -39.79
N GLU A 364 2.97 32.17 -40.05
CA GLU A 364 3.13 32.67 -41.43
C GLU A 364 4.10 31.82 -42.27
N ASN A 365 5.20 31.35 -41.68
CA ASN A 365 6.18 30.53 -42.41
C ASN A 365 7.02 29.70 -41.43
N SER A 366 7.21 28.40 -41.73
CA SER A 366 8.01 27.45 -40.90
C SER A 366 9.47 27.88 -40.75
N ILE A 367 10.07 28.55 -41.74
CA ILE A 367 11.44 29.06 -41.65
C ILE A 367 11.64 30.04 -40.49
N ASN A 368 10.57 30.72 -40.07
CA ASN A 368 10.62 31.62 -38.93
C ASN A 368 10.90 30.90 -37.62
N LYS A 369 10.56 29.59 -37.49
CA LYS A 369 10.94 28.78 -36.32
C LYS A 369 12.47 28.66 -36.18
N ASP A 370 13.20 28.43 -37.33
CA ASP A 370 14.66 28.45 -37.34
C ASP A 370 15.22 29.83 -37.01
N TRP A 371 14.70 30.87 -37.66
CA TRP A 371 15.21 32.23 -37.51
C TRP A 371 14.96 32.86 -36.13
N ILE A 372 13.84 32.52 -35.49
CA ILE A 372 13.55 32.88 -34.12
C ILE A 372 14.59 32.24 -33.18
N SER A 373 14.96 30.99 -33.44
CA SER A 373 15.95 30.27 -32.67
C SER A 373 17.37 30.80 -32.92
N ILE A 374 17.73 31.08 -34.21
CA ILE A 374 19.02 31.68 -34.57
C ILE A 374 19.16 33.10 -34.00
N GLY A 375 18.05 33.86 -33.98
CA GLY A 375 17.97 35.20 -33.38
C GLY A 375 17.94 35.22 -31.84
N GLU A 376 18.12 34.09 -31.19
CA GLU A 376 18.14 33.92 -29.71
C GLU A 376 16.83 34.27 -28.99
N LEU A 377 15.70 34.44 -29.71
CA LEU A 377 14.45 34.80 -29.07
C LEU A 377 13.93 33.73 -28.13
N THR A 378 14.16 32.46 -28.47
CA THR A 378 13.79 31.33 -27.59
C THR A 378 14.50 31.40 -26.22
N ASP A 379 15.81 31.73 -26.24
CA ASP A 379 16.58 31.82 -24.98
C ASP A 379 16.14 33.03 -24.15
N ILE A 380 15.81 34.16 -24.82
CA ILE A 380 15.29 35.37 -24.14
C ILE A 380 13.95 35.10 -23.48
N ILE A 381 12.98 34.46 -24.17
CA ILE A 381 11.66 34.20 -23.59
C ILE A 381 11.70 33.14 -22.46
N ILE A 382 12.62 32.16 -22.55
CA ILE A 382 12.86 31.22 -21.47
C ILE A 382 13.40 31.95 -20.22
N SER A 383 14.36 32.86 -20.41
CA SER A 383 14.90 33.68 -19.32
C SER A 383 13.80 34.58 -18.68
N ILE A 384 12.90 35.12 -19.49
CA ILE A 384 11.75 35.89 -18.97
C ILE A 384 10.77 35.00 -18.21
N LEU A 385 10.57 33.74 -18.63
CA LEU A 385 9.71 32.77 -17.94
C LEU A 385 10.18 32.53 -16.50
N GLY A 386 11.47 32.36 -16.30
CA GLY A 386 12.07 32.16 -14.97
C GLY A 386 11.94 33.38 -14.05
N ASN A 387 11.97 34.59 -14.60
CA ASN A 387 11.95 35.83 -13.84
C ASN A 387 10.56 36.49 -13.70
N SER A 388 9.52 35.99 -14.34
CA SER A 388 8.20 36.60 -14.34
C SER A 388 7.29 35.98 -13.24
N ASP A 389 6.57 36.84 -12.49
CA ASP A 389 5.54 36.40 -11.55
C ASP A 389 4.12 36.46 -12.15
N SER A 390 3.95 37.09 -13.33
CA SER A 390 2.64 37.24 -13.98
C SER A 390 2.16 35.94 -14.61
N ILE A 391 0.98 35.45 -14.21
CA ILE A 391 0.35 34.23 -14.75
C ILE A 391 0.10 34.35 -16.25
N ASP A 392 -0.42 35.50 -16.71
CA ASP A 392 -0.76 35.73 -18.11
C ASP A 392 0.50 35.76 -19.00
N VAL A 393 1.61 36.33 -18.50
CA VAL A 393 2.90 36.34 -19.18
C VAL A 393 3.45 34.93 -19.28
N LYS A 394 3.46 34.17 -18.18
CA LYS A 394 3.89 32.77 -18.18
C LYS A 394 3.11 31.90 -19.16
N MET A 395 1.79 32.00 -19.16
CA MET A 395 0.94 31.30 -20.12
C MET A 395 1.32 31.62 -21.55
N LYS A 396 1.43 32.91 -21.85
CA LYS A 396 1.73 33.33 -23.23
C LYS A 396 3.10 32.90 -23.70
N ILE A 397 4.11 32.91 -22.83
CA ILE A 397 5.45 32.40 -23.12
C ILE A 397 5.39 30.90 -23.39
N LEU A 398 4.72 30.13 -22.54
CA LEU A 398 4.61 28.67 -22.70
C LEU A 398 3.93 28.29 -24.02
N ILE A 399 2.83 28.98 -24.39
CA ILE A 399 2.16 28.80 -25.67
C ILE A 399 3.11 29.15 -26.84
N THR A 400 3.83 30.28 -26.75
CA THR A 400 4.77 30.68 -27.79
C THR A 400 5.92 29.70 -27.94
N LEU A 401 6.46 29.17 -26.84
CA LEU A 401 7.47 28.10 -26.87
C LEU A 401 6.91 26.83 -27.49
N LYS A 402 5.69 26.43 -27.13
CA LYS A 402 5.03 25.27 -27.72
C LYS A 402 4.90 25.44 -29.24
N ASP A 403 4.36 26.57 -29.72
CA ASP A 403 4.25 26.88 -31.15
C ASP A 403 5.63 26.81 -31.87
N ALA A 404 6.69 27.27 -31.19
CA ALA A 404 8.05 27.27 -31.75
C ALA A 404 8.68 25.87 -31.84
N VAL A 405 8.34 24.95 -30.92
CA VAL A 405 8.94 23.61 -30.88
C VAL A 405 8.08 22.54 -31.55
N GLU A 406 6.77 22.78 -31.70
CA GLU A 406 5.84 21.84 -32.31
C GLU A 406 6.26 21.50 -33.74
N GLY A 407 6.48 20.20 -34.02
CA GLY A 407 6.98 19.70 -35.30
C GLY A 407 8.40 20.13 -35.66
N HIS A 408 9.16 20.79 -34.77
CA HIS A 408 10.48 21.35 -35.06
C HIS A 408 11.58 20.77 -34.16
N ALA A 409 12.17 19.64 -34.56
CA ALA A 409 13.09 18.86 -33.74
C ALA A 409 14.32 19.67 -33.25
N ARG A 410 14.84 20.56 -34.02
CA ARG A 410 16.01 21.37 -33.67
C ARG A 410 15.73 22.38 -32.56
N ASN A 411 14.55 23.00 -32.58
CA ASN A 411 14.14 23.88 -31.49
C ASN A 411 13.84 23.10 -30.20
N LYS A 412 13.31 21.88 -30.34
CA LYS A 412 13.19 20.97 -29.18
C LYS A 412 14.54 20.68 -28.55
N GLU A 413 15.54 20.29 -29.36
CA GLU A 413 16.90 20.02 -28.90
C GLU A 413 17.48 21.25 -28.19
N LYS A 414 17.35 22.45 -28.79
CA LYS A 414 17.87 23.69 -28.21
C LYS A 414 17.25 24.01 -26.85
N VAL A 415 15.92 23.85 -26.70
CA VAL A 415 15.25 24.04 -25.42
C VAL A 415 15.69 23.00 -24.40
N VAL A 416 15.86 21.74 -24.80
CA VAL A 416 16.33 20.63 -23.94
C VAL A 416 17.81 20.80 -23.53
N GLU A 417 18.64 21.39 -24.37
CA GLU A 417 20.06 21.67 -24.08
C GLU A 417 20.24 22.94 -23.24
N SER A 418 19.34 23.90 -23.37
CA SER A 418 19.33 25.11 -22.53
C SER A 418 19.08 24.73 -21.07
N GLN A 419 19.59 25.48 -20.12
CA GLN A 419 19.30 25.26 -18.69
C GLN A 419 17.87 25.71 -18.28
N GLY A 420 17.13 26.31 -19.18
CA GLY A 420 15.82 26.90 -18.91
C GLY A 420 14.65 25.92 -18.79
N TRP A 421 14.83 24.65 -19.14
CA TRP A 421 13.78 23.65 -18.95
C TRP A 421 13.39 23.44 -17.47
N GLY A 422 14.29 23.77 -16.53
CA GLY A 422 13.97 23.81 -15.10
C GLY A 422 12.88 24.82 -14.73
N ASP A 423 12.83 25.96 -15.44
CA ASP A 423 11.79 26.96 -15.26
C ASP A 423 10.43 26.48 -15.77
N ILE A 424 10.41 25.68 -16.83
CA ILE A 424 9.19 25.02 -17.32
C ILE A 424 8.66 24.03 -16.26
N ILE A 425 9.54 23.25 -15.62
CA ILE A 425 9.15 22.35 -14.52
C ILE A 425 8.59 23.17 -13.35
N SER A 426 9.21 24.29 -13.01
CA SER A 426 8.73 25.17 -11.94
C SER A 426 7.31 25.69 -12.19
N CYS A 427 6.92 25.84 -13.48
CA CYS A 427 5.56 26.21 -13.86
C CYS A 427 4.51 25.12 -13.56
N LEU A 428 4.89 23.86 -13.34
CA LEU A 428 3.97 22.78 -12.94
C LEU A 428 3.44 22.93 -11.50
N HIS A 429 3.95 23.90 -10.74
CA HIS A 429 3.49 24.20 -9.39
C HIS A 429 2.80 25.57 -9.31
N ASN A 430 2.08 25.96 -10.34
CA ASN A 430 1.42 27.25 -10.48
C ASN A 430 -0.13 27.14 -10.55
N ASP A 431 -0.76 28.18 -11.11
CA ASP A 431 -2.20 28.19 -11.45
C ASP A 431 -2.51 27.08 -12.48
N SER A 432 -3.74 26.53 -12.42
CA SER A 432 -4.17 25.41 -13.28
C SER A 432 -4.02 25.70 -14.78
N ARG A 433 -4.15 26.95 -15.22
CA ARG A 433 -3.96 27.37 -16.61
C ARG A 433 -2.51 27.31 -17.02
N VAL A 434 -1.59 27.74 -16.15
CA VAL A 434 -0.14 27.67 -16.38
C VAL A 434 0.31 26.22 -16.39
N ILE A 435 -0.20 25.39 -15.48
CA ILE A 435 0.09 23.95 -15.42
C ILE A 435 -0.27 23.28 -16.75
N LYS A 436 -1.45 23.60 -17.31
CA LYS A 436 -1.88 23.05 -18.60
C LYS A 436 -0.87 23.31 -19.71
N GLU A 437 -0.52 24.58 -19.91
CA GLU A 437 0.40 24.96 -20.99
C GLU A 437 1.84 24.43 -20.75
N ALA A 438 2.27 24.38 -19.48
CA ALA A 438 3.58 23.85 -19.12
C ALA A 438 3.68 22.33 -19.36
N ILE A 439 2.64 21.57 -19.00
CA ILE A 439 2.65 20.12 -19.19
C ILE A 439 2.48 19.74 -20.66
N ASP A 440 1.70 20.51 -21.42
CA ASP A 440 1.59 20.34 -22.86
C ASP A 440 2.92 20.60 -23.57
N LEU A 441 3.62 21.68 -23.21
CA LEU A 441 4.95 21.97 -23.73
C LEU A 441 5.95 20.88 -23.32
N LEU A 442 5.94 20.46 -22.08
CA LEU A 442 6.82 19.39 -21.58
C LEU A 442 6.60 18.09 -22.35
N TYR A 443 5.33 17.73 -22.57
CA TYR A 443 4.97 16.56 -23.37
C TYR A 443 5.50 16.66 -24.80
N GLU A 444 5.35 17.83 -25.45
CA GLU A 444 5.86 18.07 -26.79
C GLU A 444 7.39 17.97 -26.86
N LEU A 445 8.11 18.48 -25.85
CA LEU A 445 9.57 18.36 -25.76
C LEU A 445 10.04 16.91 -25.56
N LEU A 446 9.20 16.09 -24.91
CA LEU A 446 9.49 14.68 -24.68
C LEU A 446 9.21 13.80 -25.90
N GLN A 447 8.42 14.28 -26.85
CA GLN A 447 8.16 13.53 -28.09
C GLN A 447 9.33 13.71 -29.07
N ASP A 448 9.82 12.57 -29.55
CA ASP A 448 10.83 12.49 -30.61
C ASP A 448 10.24 11.63 -31.75
N ARG A 449 10.92 11.59 -32.88
CA ARG A 449 10.53 10.79 -34.07
C ARG A 449 10.38 9.29 -33.76
N SER A 450 11.19 8.79 -32.82
CA SER A 450 11.18 7.40 -32.37
C SER A 450 10.17 7.12 -31.25
N GLY A 451 9.45 8.15 -30.78
CA GLY A 451 8.54 8.11 -29.66
C GLY A 451 8.99 9.04 -28.53
N TRP A 452 9.59 8.52 -27.47
CA TRP A 452 10.04 9.32 -26.33
C TRP A 452 11.54 9.65 -26.40
N ASN A 453 11.90 10.92 -26.18
CA ASN A 453 13.28 11.38 -26.05
C ASN A 453 13.92 10.88 -24.74
N ARG A 454 14.52 9.70 -24.76
CA ARG A 454 15.12 9.06 -23.58
C ARG A 454 16.17 9.91 -22.88
N SER A 455 16.97 10.69 -23.65
CA SER A 455 17.99 11.57 -23.07
C SER A 455 17.37 12.67 -22.21
N PHE A 456 16.30 13.28 -22.70
CA PHE A 456 15.57 14.31 -21.94
C PHE A 456 14.77 13.72 -20.79
N CYS A 457 14.10 12.57 -20.98
CA CYS A 457 13.45 11.84 -19.91
C CYS A 457 14.41 11.53 -18.75
N LYS A 458 15.66 11.15 -19.04
CA LYS A 458 16.68 10.93 -18.02
C LYS A 458 17.03 12.21 -17.26
N LYS A 459 17.23 13.34 -17.96
CA LYS A 459 17.46 14.64 -17.30
C LYS A 459 16.29 15.04 -16.40
N LEU A 460 15.03 14.78 -16.83
CA LEU A 460 13.84 15.03 -16.05
C LEU A 460 13.74 14.13 -14.83
N SER A 461 14.13 12.86 -14.95
CA SER A 461 14.18 11.90 -13.85
C SER A 461 15.16 12.33 -12.75
N GLU A 462 16.29 12.91 -13.13
CA GLU A 462 17.31 13.39 -12.21
C GLU A 462 16.92 14.72 -11.51
N HIS A 463 15.92 15.44 -12.02
CA HIS A 463 15.49 16.71 -11.43
C HIS A 463 14.60 16.49 -10.19
N PRO A 464 14.96 17.06 -9.03
CA PRO A 464 14.37 16.68 -7.74
C PRO A 464 12.87 16.95 -7.59
N SER A 465 12.32 17.93 -8.33
CA SER A 465 10.92 18.34 -8.20
C SER A 465 9.98 17.75 -9.25
N THR A 466 10.50 17.14 -10.32
CA THR A 466 9.69 16.68 -11.46
C THR A 466 8.63 15.67 -11.03
N VAL A 467 9.04 14.59 -10.38
CA VAL A 467 8.10 13.54 -9.94
C VAL A 467 7.10 14.10 -8.92
N HIS A 468 7.55 14.97 -8.02
CA HIS A 468 6.68 15.60 -7.04
C HIS A 468 5.55 16.42 -7.69
N TYR A 469 5.90 17.30 -8.63
CA TYR A 469 4.91 18.16 -9.30
C TYR A 469 3.96 17.35 -10.18
N LEU A 470 4.45 16.37 -10.93
CA LEU A 470 3.61 15.48 -11.74
C LEU A 470 2.63 14.67 -10.86
N VAL A 471 3.08 14.15 -9.72
CA VAL A 471 2.20 13.47 -8.77
C VAL A 471 1.17 14.43 -8.17
N THR A 472 1.54 15.68 -7.93
CA THR A 472 0.59 16.68 -7.42
C THR A 472 -0.52 16.96 -8.44
N ILE A 473 -0.18 17.02 -9.73
CA ILE A 473 -1.16 17.17 -10.83
C ILE A 473 -2.11 15.96 -10.87
N LEU A 474 -1.57 14.74 -10.73
CA LEU A 474 -2.38 13.50 -10.72
C LEU A 474 -3.37 13.42 -9.55
N LYS A 475 -3.06 14.08 -8.43
CA LYS A 475 -3.97 14.15 -7.27
C LYS A 475 -5.06 15.22 -7.42
N GLY A 476 -4.94 16.08 -8.41
CA GLY A 476 -5.93 17.09 -8.74
C GLY A 476 -7.17 16.52 -9.43
N PRO A 477 -8.10 17.38 -9.84
CA PRO A 477 -9.28 16.96 -10.59
C PRO A 477 -8.89 16.34 -11.94
N VAL A 478 -9.65 15.34 -12.38
CA VAL A 478 -9.41 14.66 -13.67
C VAL A 478 -9.52 15.68 -14.82
N SER A 479 -8.47 15.78 -15.61
CA SER A 479 -8.35 16.72 -16.74
C SER A 479 -7.38 16.14 -17.79
N ASP A 480 -7.27 16.78 -18.95
CA ASP A 480 -6.28 16.40 -19.96
C ASP A 480 -4.86 16.46 -19.40
N SER A 481 -4.57 17.44 -18.54
CA SER A 481 -3.27 17.57 -17.87
C SER A 481 -2.94 16.37 -16.98
N THR A 482 -3.92 15.78 -16.31
CA THR A 482 -3.70 14.57 -15.50
C THR A 482 -3.35 13.36 -16.37
N ALA A 483 -3.99 13.21 -17.53
CA ALA A 483 -3.69 12.12 -18.45
C ALA A 483 -2.28 12.25 -19.04
N ILE A 484 -1.84 13.47 -19.35
CA ILE A 484 -0.47 13.74 -19.85
C ILE A 484 0.56 13.50 -18.74
N ALA A 485 0.29 13.96 -17.51
CA ALA A 485 1.16 13.72 -16.37
C ALA A 485 1.35 12.22 -16.09
N GLU A 486 0.30 11.41 -16.22
CA GLU A 486 0.37 9.95 -16.06
C GLU A 486 1.25 9.32 -17.16
N LYS A 487 1.12 9.76 -18.42
CA LYS A 487 1.97 9.28 -19.51
C LYS A 487 3.44 9.61 -19.28
N ILE A 488 3.76 10.85 -18.91
CA ILE A 488 5.14 11.28 -18.63
C ILE A 488 5.72 10.46 -17.47
N LEU A 489 4.99 10.31 -16.37
CA LEU A 489 5.44 9.51 -15.23
C LEU A 489 5.67 8.05 -15.60
N THR A 490 4.80 7.47 -16.43
CA THR A 490 4.96 6.09 -16.89
C THR A 490 6.29 5.90 -17.60
N GLU A 491 6.65 6.81 -18.49
CA GLU A 491 7.95 6.77 -19.19
C GLU A 491 9.14 7.00 -18.25
N LEU A 492 9.03 7.91 -17.28
CA LEU A 492 10.07 8.11 -16.27
C LEU A 492 10.28 6.85 -15.42
N PHE A 493 9.22 6.07 -15.16
CA PHE A 493 9.29 4.80 -14.45
C PHE A 493 9.97 3.69 -15.25
N GLU A 494 9.85 3.72 -16.59
CA GLU A 494 10.56 2.77 -17.46
C GLU A 494 12.07 3.06 -17.53
N ILE A 495 12.47 4.32 -17.35
CA ILE A 495 13.88 4.73 -17.38
C ILE A 495 14.57 4.43 -16.05
N ASP A 496 13.92 4.74 -14.94
CA ASP A 496 14.47 4.55 -13.60
C ASP A 496 13.36 4.18 -12.61
N GLU A 497 13.41 2.96 -12.07
CA GLU A 497 12.48 2.48 -11.05
C GLU A 497 12.54 3.29 -9.74
N GLU A 498 13.61 4.06 -9.50
CA GLU A 498 13.68 4.94 -8.32
C GLU A 498 12.62 6.04 -8.36
N ASN A 499 12.19 6.45 -9.55
CA ASN A 499 11.07 7.39 -9.72
C ASN A 499 9.75 6.84 -9.16
N ILE A 500 9.53 5.53 -9.22
CA ILE A 500 8.35 4.87 -8.61
C ILE A 500 8.40 5.03 -7.09
N SER A 501 9.58 4.83 -6.51
CA SER A 501 9.79 5.04 -5.07
C SER A 501 9.59 6.50 -4.68
N CYS A 502 10.02 7.43 -5.54
CA CYS A 502 9.82 8.86 -5.36
C CYS A 502 8.34 9.23 -5.44
N ALA A 503 7.61 8.74 -6.45
CA ALA A 503 6.17 8.96 -6.60
C ALA A 503 5.38 8.41 -5.39
N ALA A 504 5.78 7.25 -4.87
CA ALA A 504 5.19 6.66 -3.68
C ALA A 504 5.43 7.49 -2.42
N LYS A 505 6.57 8.19 -2.27
CA LYS A 505 6.81 9.15 -1.16
C LYS A 505 5.76 10.27 -1.16
N PHE A 506 5.30 10.67 -2.33
CA PHE A 506 4.26 11.68 -2.50
C PHE A 506 2.84 11.09 -2.56
N GLY A 507 2.69 9.79 -2.24
CA GLY A 507 1.41 9.11 -2.09
C GLY A 507 0.76 8.66 -3.42
N TRP A 508 1.55 8.41 -4.45
CA TRP A 508 1.11 7.79 -5.70
C TRP A 508 1.63 6.36 -5.78
N TYR A 509 0.76 5.39 -5.44
CA TYR A 509 1.17 3.99 -5.27
C TYR A 509 0.87 3.10 -6.47
N LYS A 510 0.13 3.59 -7.49
CA LYS A 510 -0.34 2.78 -8.63
C LYS A 510 0.82 2.04 -9.31
N ALA A 511 1.85 2.76 -9.72
CA ALA A 511 3.00 2.17 -10.40
C ALA A 511 3.77 1.16 -9.53
N LEU A 512 3.91 1.44 -8.21
CA LEU A 512 4.53 0.52 -7.27
C LEU A 512 3.74 -0.80 -7.18
N VAL A 513 2.41 -0.70 -7.09
CA VAL A 513 1.51 -1.86 -7.05
C VAL A 513 1.59 -2.65 -8.36
N ASP A 514 1.48 -1.99 -9.50
CA ASP A 514 1.52 -2.62 -10.82
C ASP A 514 2.85 -3.35 -11.06
N ARG A 515 3.99 -2.71 -10.70
CA ARG A 515 5.32 -3.34 -10.77
C ARG A 515 5.49 -4.50 -9.79
N MET A 516 4.89 -4.42 -8.60
CA MET A 516 4.91 -5.54 -7.65
C MET A 516 4.13 -6.74 -8.19
N ILE A 517 2.98 -6.52 -8.85
CA ILE A 517 2.12 -7.60 -9.35
C ILE A 517 2.66 -8.20 -10.65
N GLN A 518 3.04 -7.35 -11.62
CA GLN A 518 3.35 -7.77 -13.00
C GLN A 518 4.84 -7.72 -13.35
N GLY A 519 5.67 -7.11 -12.48
CA GLY A 519 7.08 -6.89 -12.74
C GLY A 519 7.92 -8.16 -12.66
N SER A 520 9.14 -8.08 -13.21
CA SER A 520 10.17 -9.11 -13.07
C SER A 520 10.59 -9.29 -11.61
N GLU A 521 11.30 -10.38 -11.28
CA GLU A 521 11.83 -10.60 -9.92
C GLU A 521 12.70 -9.42 -9.46
N SER A 522 13.53 -8.86 -10.34
CA SER A 522 14.35 -7.68 -10.05
C SER A 522 13.50 -6.46 -9.71
N SER A 523 12.46 -6.17 -10.51
CA SER A 523 11.53 -5.07 -10.25
C SER A 523 10.76 -5.26 -8.95
N ARG A 524 10.27 -6.46 -8.67
CA ARG A 524 9.61 -6.79 -7.40
C ARG A 524 10.53 -6.55 -6.19
N MET A 525 11.82 -6.93 -6.31
CA MET A 525 12.82 -6.67 -5.28
C MET A 525 13.05 -5.16 -5.08
N SER A 526 13.10 -4.37 -6.15
CA SER A 526 13.20 -2.90 -6.10
C SER A 526 11.99 -2.29 -5.40
N MET A 527 10.78 -2.76 -5.71
CA MET A 527 9.55 -2.28 -5.06
C MET A 527 9.48 -2.69 -3.59
N ALA A 528 9.91 -3.89 -3.24
CA ALA A 528 10.01 -4.32 -1.85
C ALA A 528 11.01 -3.44 -1.07
N LYS A 529 12.17 -3.10 -1.64
CA LYS A 529 13.12 -2.11 -1.09
C LYS A 529 12.46 -0.74 -0.87
N ALA A 530 11.64 -0.29 -1.84
CA ALA A 530 10.90 0.96 -1.72
C ALA A 530 9.91 0.93 -0.54
N ILE A 531 9.09 -0.12 -0.42
CA ILE A 531 8.15 -0.28 0.70
C ILE A 531 8.87 -0.22 2.05
N ILE A 532 10.06 -0.84 2.16
CA ILE A 532 10.85 -0.83 3.39
C ILE A 532 11.35 0.58 3.73
N LYS A 533 11.90 1.29 2.74
CA LYS A 533 12.51 2.62 2.91
C LYS A 533 11.49 3.74 3.14
N LEU A 534 10.30 3.63 2.54
CA LEU A 534 9.25 4.65 2.65
C LEU A 534 8.67 4.68 4.07
N ASN A 535 8.57 5.88 4.65
CA ASN A 535 7.87 6.05 5.93
C ASN A 535 6.36 6.21 5.66
N LEU A 536 5.68 5.07 5.52
CA LEU A 536 4.26 5.00 5.17
C LEU A 536 3.38 5.06 6.42
N GLU A 537 2.33 5.87 6.36
CA GLU A 537 1.27 5.87 7.36
C GLU A 537 0.44 4.57 7.30
N GLU A 538 -0.24 4.25 8.39
CA GLU A 538 -1.06 3.04 8.51
C GLU A 538 -2.13 2.93 7.41
N SER A 539 -2.76 4.06 7.05
CA SER A 539 -3.73 4.16 5.96
C SER A 539 -3.16 3.73 4.60
N ASN A 540 -1.92 4.14 4.32
CA ASN A 540 -1.22 3.82 3.08
C ASN A 540 -0.74 2.36 3.05
N LEU A 541 -0.27 1.84 4.18
CA LEU A 541 0.07 0.42 4.31
C LEU A 541 -1.16 -0.48 4.11
N LYS A 542 -2.32 -0.07 4.64
CA LYS A 542 -3.60 -0.75 4.41
C LYS A 542 -3.97 -0.75 2.93
N LEU A 543 -3.89 0.41 2.30
CA LEU A 543 -4.18 0.57 0.87
C LEU A 543 -3.28 -0.33 0.00
N LEU A 544 -1.98 -0.42 0.28
CA LEU A 544 -1.07 -1.30 -0.45
C LEU A 544 -1.46 -2.77 -0.32
N GLY A 545 -1.86 -3.21 0.87
CA GLY A 545 -2.36 -4.58 1.10
C GLY A 545 -3.63 -4.86 0.30
N GLU A 546 -4.63 -3.97 0.37
CA GLU A 546 -5.90 -4.08 -0.36
C GLU A 546 -5.73 -4.06 -1.88
N LYS A 547 -4.71 -3.35 -2.39
CA LYS A 547 -4.38 -3.29 -3.82
C LYS A 547 -3.61 -4.50 -4.35
N GLY A 548 -3.31 -5.50 -3.52
CA GLY A 548 -2.77 -6.78 -3.95
C GLY A 548 -1.24 -6.89 -3.95
N VAL A 549 -0.54 -6.08 -3.14
CA VAL A 549 0.93 -6.17 -2.98
C VAL A 549 1.37 -7.43 -2.20
N ILE A 550 0.49 -7.98 -1.35
CA ILE A 550 0.81 -9.10 -0.46
C ILE A 550 1.08 -10.43 -1.20
N PRO A 551 0.24 -10.88 -2.16
CA PRO A 551 0.48 -12.14 -2.86
C PRO A 551 1.86 -12.23 -3.55
N PRO A 552 2.31 -11.24 -4.35
CA PRO A 552 3.63 -11.25 -4.94
C PRO A 552 4.77 -11.30 -3.90
N LEU A 553 4.60 -10.64 -2.75
CA LEU A 553 5.57 -10.73 -1.66
C LEU A 553 5.64 -12.15 -1.09
N LEU A 554 4.51 -12.85 -0.97
CA LEU A 554 4.51 -14.26 -0.54
C LEU A 554 5.16 -15.18 -1.59
N GLU A 555 4.93 -14.93 -2.88
CA GLU A 555 5.62 -15.65 -3.96
C GLU A 555 7.15 -15.47 -3.91
N MET A 556 7.63 -14.26 -3.61
CA MET A 556 9.05 -13.94 -3.48
C MET A 556 9.75 -14.74 -2.37
N LEU A 557 9.01 -15.31 -1.42
CA LEU A 557 9.57 -16.18 -0.38
C LEU A 557 10.10 -17.53 -0.91
N SER A 558 9.76 -17.91 -2.13
CA SER A 558 10.35 -19.07 -2.82
C SER A 558 11.67 -18.75 -3.54
N GLY A 559 11.98 -17.46 -3.75
CA GLY A 559 13.13 -16.98 -4.51
C GLY A 559 14.48 -17.03 -3.78
N SER A 560 15.41 -16.16 -4.20
CA SER A 560 16.76 -16.02 -3.63
C SER A 560 16.74 -15.59 -2.16
N ILE A 561 17.89 -15.69 -1.48
CA ILE A 561 18.01 -15.25 -0.07
C ILE A 561 17.70 -13.75 0.07
N GLU A 562 18.17 -12.93 -0.88
CA GLU A 562 17.89 -11.47 -0.89
C GLU A 562 16.40 -11.21 -1.13
N SER A 563 15.76 -11.93 -2.06
CA SER A 563 14.33 -11.86 -2.32
C SER A 563 13.52 -12.18 -1.05
N LYS A 564 13.87 -13.26 -0.34
CA LYS A 564 13.26 -13.63 0.95
C LYS A 564 13.38 -12.53 2.00
N GLU A 565 14.59 -11.97 2.14
CA GLU A 565 14.86 -10.92 3.14
C GLU A 565 14.05 -9.65 2.89
N LEU A 566 13.99 -9.21 1.63
CA LEU A 566 13.22 -8.04 1.23
C LEU A 566 11.71 -8.28 1.39
N SER A 567 11.24 -9.44 0.95
CA SER A 567 9.84 -9.82 1.10
C SER A 567 9.42 -9.87 2.57
N LEU A 568 10.16 -10.58 3.42
CA LEU A 568 9.87 -10.67 4.85
C LEU A 568 9.89 -9.30 5.54
N SER A 569 10.83 -8.43 5.18
CA SER A 569 10.91 -7.08 5.74
C SER A 569 9.70 -6.23 5.35
N SER A 570 9.24 -6.36 4.10
CA SER A 570 8.03 -5.69 3.59
C SER A 570 6.77 -6.25 4.24
N LEU A 571 6.65 -7.57 4.32
CA LEU A 571 5.53 -8.25 4.99
C LEU A 571 5.45 -7.91 6.47
N LEU A 572 6.61 -7.83 7.15
CA LEU A 572 6.67 -7.44 8.58
C LEU A 572 6.11 -6.02 8.80
N LYS A 573 6.41 -5.10 7.86
CA LYS A 573 5.88 -3.74 7.89
C LYS A 573 4.37 -3.71 7.62
N LEU A 574 3.90 -4.44 6.60
CA LEU A 574 2.49 -4.55 6.24
C LEU A 574 1.66 -5.26 7.33
N ALA A 575 2.21 -6.29 7.98
CA ALA A 575 1.58 -7.00 9.09
C ALA A 575 1.39 -6.16 10.36
N GLY A 576 1.98 -4.95 10.43
CA GLY A 576 1.68 -3.98 11.48
C GLY A 576 0.24 -3.48 11.45
N VAL A 577 -0.45 -3.56 10.30
CA VAL A 577 -1.80 -3.05 10.09
C VAL A 577 -2.83 -4.18 10.19
N HIS A 578 -3.87 -3.98 10.99
CA HIS A 578 -4.91 -4.99 11.26
C HIS A 578 -5.53 -5.59 9.97
N GLY A 579 -5.95 -4.74 9.01
CA GLY A 579 -6.55 -5.21 7.75
C GLY A 579 -5.66 -6.11 6.90
N ASN A 580 -4.35 -5.85 6.90
CA ASN A 580 -3.38 -6.61 6.10
C ASN A 580 -3.08 -8.00 6.67
N LYS A 581 -3.21 -8.17 7.99
CA LYS A 581 -3.00 -9.47 8.65
C LYS A 581 -3.94 -10.54 8.08
N GLY A 582 -5.22 -10.19 7.94
CA GLY A 582 -6.23 -11.08 7.34
C GLY A 582 -5.90 -11.44 5.89
N ILE A 583 -5.39 -10.50 5.11
CA ILE A 583 -4.98 -10.72 3.72
C ILE A 583 -3.78 -11.68 3.66
N ILE A 584 -2.74 -11.45 4.50
CA ILE A 584 -1.56 -12.35 4.57
C ILE A 584 -1.99 -13.78 4.90
N ALA A 585 -2.88 -13.95 5.87
CA ALA A 585 -3.39 -15.27 6.26
C ALA A 585 -4.23 -15.92 5.15
N ALA A 586 -5.13 -15.16 4.50
CA ALA A 586 -6.00 -15.65 3.43
C ALA A 586 -5.23 -16.15 2.19
N TYR A 587 -4.08 -15.53 1.89
CA TYR A 587 -3.21 -15.99 0.81
C TYR A 587 -2.18 -17.06 1.24
N GLY A 588 -2.41 -17.77 2.33
CA GLY A 588 -1.56 -18.85 2.77
C GLY A 588 -0.21 -18.42 3.36
N GLY A 589 -0.11 -17.18 3.85
CA GLY A 589 1.14 -16.69 4.44
C GLY A 589 1.60 -17.47 5.67
N VAL A 590 0.67 -17.96 6.50
CA VAL A 590 1.01 -18.72 7.72
C VAL A 590 1.76 -20.01 7.41
N PRO A 591 1.25 -20.93 6.55
CA PRO A 591 1.98 -22.16 6.22
C PRO A 591 3.34 -21.88 5.57
N ILE A 592 3.44 -20.91 4.65
CA ILE A 592 4.70 -20.55 4.00
C ILE A 592 5.74 -20.06 5.03
N LEU A 593 5.34 -19.23 5.98
CA LEU A 593 6.24 -18.72 7.03
C LEU A 593 6.68 -19.85 7.98
N LEU A 594 5.79 -20.77 8.33
CA LEU A 594 6.12 -21.93 9.16
C LEU A 594 7.10 -22.87 8.45
N ASP A 595 6.87 -23.18 7.18
CA ASP A 595 7.77 -24.03 6.38
C ASP A 595 9.17 -23.41 6.26
N LEU A 596 9.25 -22.10 6.01
CA LEU A 596 10.51 -21.37 6.00
C LEU A 596 11.23 -21.43 7.35
N THR A 597 10.47 -21.33 8.45
CA THR A 597 11.02 -21.33 9.80
C THR A 597 11.62 -22.68 10.18
N PHE A 598 10.95 -23.77 9.84
CA PHE A 598 11.37 -25.12 10.22
C PHE A 598 12.29 -25.80 9.20
N SER A 599 12.55 -25.20 8.04
CA SER A 599 13.49 -25.71 7.06
C SER A 599 14.93 -25.74 7.59
N LEU A 600 15.58 -26.88 7.51
CA LEU A 600 16.97 -27.13 7.98
C LEU A 600 18.02 -26.23 7.30
N ARG A 601 17.71 -25.63 6.15
CA ARG A 601 18.62 -24.79 5.34
C ARG A 601 18.40 -23.29 5.53
N THR A 602 17.44 -22.88 6.36
CA THR A 602 17.10 -21.48 6.54
C THR A 602 18.11 -20.76 7.43
N ARG A 603 18.55 -19.57 7.02
CA ARG A 603 19.44 -18.74 7.83
C ARG A 603 18.68 -18.13 9.03
N ALA A 604 19.36 -17.99 10.15
CA ALA A 604 18.76 -17.54 11.42
C ALA A 604 17.96 -16.22 11.31
N PHE A 605 18.46 -15.26 10.53
CA PHE A 605 17.76 -13.98 10.38
C PHE A 605 16.42 -14.08 9.63
N ILE A 606 16.29 -15.05 8.69
CA ILE A 606 15.02 -15.32 7.99
C ILE A 606 14.02 -15.91 8.99
N SER A 607 14.42 -16.90 9.78
CA SER A 607 13.56 -17.50 10.82
C SER A 607 13.08 -16.48 11.85
N ILE A 608 13.94 -15.52 12.24
CA ILE A 608 13.57 -14.44 13.15
C ILE A 608 12.43 -13.59 12.56
N LYS A 609 12.60 -13.12 11.32
CA LYS A 609 11.57 -12.30 10.65
C LYS A 609 10.27 -13.06 10.44
N CYS A 610 10.34 -14.37 10.11
CA CYS A 610 9.15 -15.21 10.01
C CYS A 610 8.40 -15.26 11.35
N PHE A 611 9.09 -15.46 12.47
CA PHE A 611 8.47 -15.46 13.79
C PHE A 611 7.89 -14.10 14.18
N GLU A 612 8.56 -12.99 13.85
CA GLU A 612 8.05 -11.64 14.09
C GLU A 612 6.76 -11.36 13.31
N ILE A 613 6.64 -11.86 12.08
CA ILE A 613 5.40 -11.77 11.30
C ILE A 613 4.32 -12.66 11.93
N LEU A 614 4.66 -13.91 12.27
CA LEU A 614 3.71 -14.83 12.91
C LEU A 614 3.20 -14.28 14.25
N GLU A 615 4.06 -13.64 15.04
CA GLU A 615 3.67 -12.92 16.27
C GLU A 615 2.62 -11.84 15.97
N LYS A 616 2.88 -11.00 14.95
CA LYS A 616 1.92 -9.94 14.57
C LYS A 616 0.60 -10.51 14.06
N LEU A 617 0.64 -11.58 13.28
CA LEU A 617 -0.56 -12.24 12.78
C LEU A 617 -1.37 -12.86 13.92
N SER A 618 -0.69 -13.50 14.88
CA SER A 618 -1.32 -14.14 16.03
C SER A 618 -1.92 -13.18 17.05
N SER A 619 -1.67 -11.87 16.93
CA SER A 619 -2.24 -10.84 17.81
C SER A 619 -3.64 -10.35 17.37
N ASP A 620 -4.31 -11.03 16.45
CA ASP A 620 -5.59 -10.62 15.86
C ASP A 620 -6.65 -11.72 15.95
N ASP A 621 -7.77 -11.44 16.62
CA ASP A 621 -8.87 -12.39 16.88
C ASP A 621 -9.59 -12.91 15.62
N GLY A 622 -9.53 -12.14 14.53
CA GLY A 622 -10.24 -12.44 13.28
C GLY A 622 -9.50 -13.43 12.36
N ILE A 623 -8.25 -13.78 12.68
CA ILE A 623 -7.42 -14.60 11.79
C ILE A 623 -7.57 -16.08 12.12
N ARG A 624 -8.00 -16.85 11.13
CA ARG A 624 -7.94 -18.32 11.18
C ARG A 624 -6.50 -18.78 10.93
N PHE A 625 -5.70 -18.82 11.98
CA PHE A 625 -4.25 -19.04 11.92
C PHE A 625 -3.86 -20.43 11.39
N PHE A 626 -4.73 -21.41 11.55
CA PHE A 626 -4.42 -22.82 11.21
C PHE A 626 -5.15 -23.33 9.97
N VAL A 627 -5.49 -22.45 9.06
CA VAL A 627 -6.15 -22.80 7.81
C VAL A 627 -5.26 -22.32 6.67
N ASP A 628 -4.98 -23.18 5.69
CA ASP A 628 -4.25 -22.80 4.48
C ASP A 628 -5.12 -21.95 3.54
N GLY A 629 -4.54 -21.47 2.43
CA GLY A 629 -5.23 -20.66 1.43
C GLY A 629 -6.40 -21.37 0.72
N GLU A 630 -6.48 -22.71 0.85
CA GLU A 630 -7.56 -23.56 0.28
C GLU A 630 -8.64 -23.88 1.31
N GLY A 631 -8.48 -23.45 2.55
CA GLY A 631 -9.43 -23.72 3.64
C GLY A 631 -9.17 -25.05 4.37
N LYS A 632 -8.05 -25.73 4.11
CA LYS A 632 -7.66 -26.97 4.76
C LYS A 632 -6.97 -26.67 6.09
N GLN A 633 -7.30 -27.44 7.11
CA GLN A 633 -6.70 -27.27 8.44
C GLN A 633 -5.26 -27.77 8.46
N LEU A 634 -4.34 -26.95 8.98
CA LEU A 634 -2.92 -27.31 9.17
C LEU A 634 -2.74 -28.33 10.30
N GLU A 635 -1.68 -29.12 10.25
CA GLU A 635 -1.32 -30.08 11.30
C GLU A 635 -0.78 -29.36 12.55
N LEU A 636 -1.71 -28.95 13.41
CA LEU A 636 -1.45 -28.16 14.59
C LEU A 636 -0.46 -28.79 15.56
N ASP A 637 -0.57 -30.09 15.78
CA ASP A 637 0.28 -30.84 16.73
C ASP A 637 1.76 -30.76 16.32
N ASN A 638 2.07 -30.90 15.04
CA ASN A 638 3.43 -30.78 14.52
C ASN A 638 3.98 -29.34 14.67
N ILE A 639 3.15 -28.33 14.37
CA ILE A 639 3.54 -26.92 14.49
C ILE A 639 3.89 -26.57 15.93
N ILE A 640 3.02 -26.92 16.86
CA ILE A 640 3.20 -26.65 18.29
C ILE A 640 4.38 -27.40 18.86
N THR A 641 4.55 -28.70 18.50
CA THR A 641 5.69 -29.49 18.92
C THR A 641 7.00 -28.90 18.43
N ASN A 642 7.06 -28.43 17.19
CA ASN A 642 8.25 -27.78 16.63
C ASN A 642 8.55 -26.41 17.29
N LEU A 643 7.54 -25.59 17.55
CA LEU A 643 7.70 -24.32 18.29
C LEU A 643 8.24 -24.55 19.71
N LEU A 644 7.74 -25.57 20.39
CA LEU A 644 8.22 -25.94 21.73
C LEU A 644 9.63 -26.55 21.69
N ALA A 645 9.94 -27.40 20.71
CA ALA A 645 11.27 -28.02 20.53
C ALA A 645 12.37 -26.95 20.30
N LEU A 646 12.06 -25.84 19.61
CA LEU A 646 12.98 -24.71 19.43
C LEU A 646 13.47 -24.12 20.75
N GLN A 647 12.71 -24.26 21.84
CA GLN A 647 13.07 -23.74 23.15
C GLN A 647 14.19 -24.56 23.81
N GLN A 648 14.39 -25.79 23.39
CA GLN A 648 15.42 -26.71 23.92
C GLN A 648 16.75 -26.68 23.15
N LEU A 649 16.78 -26.08 21.95
CA LEU A 649 17.98 -26.09 21.10
C LEU A 649 19.12 -25.26 21.73
N PRO A 650 20.38 -25.76 21.65
CA PRO A 650 21.52 -25.00 22.19
C PRO A 650 21.80 -23.74 21.39
N ASN A 651 22.69 -22.89 21.89
CA ASN A 651 23.08 -21.51 21.54
C ASN A 651 22.91 -21.04 20.08
N THR A 652 22.81 -21.88 19.08
CA THR A 652 22.61 -21.52 17.66
C THR A 652 21.23 -20.94 17.37
N ALA A 653 20.23 -21.29 18.18
CA ALA A 653 18.85 -20.80 18.03
C ALA A 653 18.51 -19.63 18.99
N LYS A 654 19.52 -19.05 19.66
CA LYS A 654 19.34 -18.04 20.71
C LYS A 654 18.51 -16.83 20.24
N TYR A 655 18.69 -16.39 19.01
CA TYR A 655 17.99 -15.23 18.46
C TYR A 655 16.55 -15.53 18.01
N SER A 656 16.26 -16.77 17.63
CA SER A 656 14.91 -17.17 17.18
C SER A 656 13.98 -17.52 18.34
N ARG A 657 14.51 -17.81 19.53
CA ARG A 657 13.75 -18.27 20.70
C ARG A 657 12.71 -17.25 21.18
N LYS A 658 13.10 -16.00 21.26
CA LYS A 658 12.26 -14.88 21.70
C LYS A 658 11.05 -14.64 20.80
N PRO A 659 11.23 -14.39 19.48
CA PRO A 659 10.09 -14.24 18.58
C PRO A 659 9.21 -15.49 18.48
N ALA A 660 9.80 -16.69 18.57
CA ALA A 660 9.03 -17.95 18.55
C ALA A 660 8.12 -18.07 19.78
N LEU A 661 8.60 -17.71 20.96
CA LEU A 661 7.78 -17.72 22.18
C LEU A 661 6.65 -16.68 22.11
N ARG A 662 6.92 -15.49 21.57
CA ARG A 662 5.88 -14.47 21.39
C ARG A 662 4.82 -14.90 20.39
N ALA A 663 5.23 -15.52 19.27
CA ALA A 663 4.29 -16.10 18.31
C ALA A 663 3.43 -17.19 18.97
N LEU A 664 4.03 -18.09 19.75
CA LEU A 664 3.30 -19.10 20.51
C LEU A 664 2.32 -18.45 21.50
N LEU A 665 2.73 -17.43 22.22
CA LEU A 665 1.87 -16.69 23.14
C LEU A 665 0.66 -16.06 22.43
N GLY A 666 0.89 -15.41 21.28
CA GLY A 666 -0.16 -14.83 20.45
C GLY A 666 -1.17 -15.89 20.00
N ILE A 667 -0.67 -17.00 19.44
CA ILE A 667 -1.50 -18.13 18.99
C ILE A 667 -2.35 -18.67 20.16
N CYS A 668 -1.74 -18.85 21.36
CA CYS A 668 -2.42 -19.38 22.52
C CYS A 668 -3.46 -18.43 23.13
N LYS A 669 -3.32 -17.14 22.94
CA LYS A 669 -4.31 -16.15 23.43
C LYS A 669 -5.62 -16.22 22.65
N PHE A 670 -5.57 -16.44 21.35
CA PHE A 670 -6.74 -16.33 20.47
C PHE A 670 -7.37 -17.68 20.08
N GLU A 671 -6.55 -18.72 19.88
CA GLU A 671 -7.00 -20.06 19.51
C GLU A 671 -7.09 -20.99 20.74
N THR A 672 -8.14 -20.85 21.52
CA THR A 672 -8.17 -21.41 22.90
C THR A 672 -8.40 -22.91 23.03
N GLY A 673 -9.07 -23.59 22.11
CA GLY A 673 -9.49 -24.99 22.30
C GLY A 673 -8.50 -26.04 21.81
N LEU A 674 -8.17 -26.00 20.53
CA LEU A 674 -7.31 -26.99 19.87
C LEU A 674 -5.83 -26.78 20.21
N VAL A 675 -5.39 -25.53 20.23
CA VAL A 675 -4.00 -25.17 20.56
C VAL A 675 -3.65 -25.59 21.99
N LYS A 676 -4.54 -25.35 22.95
CA LYS A 676 -4.33 -25.76 24.33
C LYS A 676 -4.15 -27.28 24.44
N LYS A 677 -4.97 -28.04 23.75
CA LYS A 677 -4.83 -29.50 23.71
C LYS A 677 -3.49 -29.95 23.12
N ALA A 678 -3.06 -29.33 22.01
CA ALA A 678 -1.80 -29.64 21.37
C ALA A 678 -0.60 -29.29 22.26
N VAL A 679 -0.61 -28.15 22.96
CA VAL A 679 0.46 -27.74 23.90
C VAL A 679 0.55 -28.69 25.08
N LEU A 680 -0.59 -29.11 25.64
CA LEU A 680 -0.64 -30.08 26.74
C LEU A 680 -0.18 -31.46 26.28
N ALA A 681 -0.60 -31.94 25.11
CA ALA A 681 -0.17 -33.18 24.51
C ALA A 681 1.36 -33.24 24.26
N ALA A 682 1.95 -32.09 23.92
CA ALA A 682 3.39 -31.93 23.73
C ALA A 682 4.17 -31.66 25.03
N HIS A 683 3.55 -31.85 26.20
CA HIS A 683 4.14 -31.53 27.51
C HIS A 683 4.68 -30.09 27.61
N GLY A 684 3.99 -29.13 26.98
CA GLY A 684 4.41 -27.75 26.81
C GLY A 684 4.70 -27.03 28.12
N VAL A 685 3.93 -27.29 29.19
CA VAL A 685 4.14 -26.71 30.52
C VAL A 685 5.53 -27.07 31.06
N SER A 686 5.92 -28.32 30.97
CA SER A 686 7.24 -28.80 31.41
C SER A 686 8.39 -28.18 30.61
N LEU A 687 8.16 -27.87 29.31
CA LEU A 687 9.16 -27.27 28.44
C LEU A 687 9.28 -25.74 28.67
N ILE A 688 8.18 -25.07 29.08
CA ILE A 688 8.14 -23.62 29.33
C ILE A 688 8.67 -23.27 30.74
N LEU A 689 8.40 -24.10 31.75
CA LEU A 689 8.83 -23.86 33.12
C LEU A 689 10.30 -23.48 33.30
N PRO A 690 11.28 -24.16 32.65
CA PRO A 690 12.71 -23.76 32.76
C PRO A 690 13.03 -22.37 32.20
N LEU A 691 12.18 -21.82 31.33
CA LEU A 691 12.40 -20.48 30.73
C LEU A 691 12.17 -19.35 31.72
N LEU A 692 11.49 -19.60 32.86
CA LEU A 692 11.40 -18.64 33.96
C LEU A 692 12.77 -18.32 34.57
N ASP A 693 13.77 -19.17 34.33
CA ASP A 693 15.16 -19.02 34.80
C ASP A 693 16.08 -18.38 33.78
N HIS A 694 15.56 -18.05 32.59
CA HIS A 694 16.38 -17.51 31.52
C HIS A 694 16.98 -16.16 31.86
N SER A 695 18.20 -15.88 31.37
CA SER A 695 18.89 -14.61 31.63
C SER A 695 18.18 -13.39 31.02
N ASP A 696 17.48 -13.58 29.92
CA ASP A 696 16.71 -12.53 29.21
C ASP A 696 15.36 -12.33 29.91
N SER A 697 15.07 -11.09 30.36
CA SER A 697 13.84 -10.71 31.05
C SER A 697 12.59 -10.98 30.19
N GLU A 698 12.66 -10.65 28.91
CA GLU A 698 11.54 -10.77 27.98
C GLU A 698 11.13 -12.22 27.70
N ILE A 699 12.10 -13.14 27.71
CA ILE A 699 11.82 -14.58 27.63
C ILE A 699 11.11 -15.05 28.92
N ARG A 700 11.56 -14.58 30.11
CA ARG A 700 10.88 -14.90 31.38
C ARG A 700 9.46 -14.37 31.42
N GLU A 701 9.26 -13.12 30.98
CA GLU A 701 7.95 -12.45 30.91
C GLU A 701 6.98 -13.17 29.93
N THR A 702 7.48 -13.57 28.78
CA THR A 702 6.69 -14.36 27.82
C THR A 702 6.34 -15.75 28.37
N ALA A 703 7.30 -16.38 29.08
CA ALA A 703 7.09 -17.68 29.69
C ALA A 703 6.02 -17.66 30.80
N ILE A 704 6.01 -16.61 31.66
CA ILE A 704 4.98 -16.49 32.70
C ILE A 704 3.60 -16.23 32.09
N SER A 705 3.52 -15.48 30.99
CA SER A 705 2.31 -15.24 30.25
C SER A 705 1.73 -16.53 29.64
N LEU A 706 2.61 -17.37 29.06
CA LEU A 706 2.21 -18.70 28.57
C LEU A 706 1.77 -19.63 29.68
N LEU A 707 2.51 -19.69 30.80
CA LEU A 707 2.17 -20.53 31.95
C LEU A 707 0.84 -20.13 32.57
N PHE A 708 0.51 -18.85 32.60
CA PHE A 708 -0.81 -18.39 33.03
C PHE A 708 -1.93 -19.03 32.20
N LEU A 709 -1.79 -19.08 30.86
CA LEU A 709 -2.81 -19.66 29.98
C LEU A 709 -3.02 -21.18 30.20
N PHE A 710 -1.98 -21.92 30.62
CA PHE A 710 -2.03 -23.37 30.83
C PHE A 710 -2.18 -23.83 32.28
N SER A 711 -1.93 -22.95 33.26
CA SER A 711 -1.94 -23.26 34.68
C SER A 711 -3.25 -23.82 35.23
N GLN A 712 -4.37 -23.59 34.56
CA GLN A 712 -5.67 -24.17 34.94
C GLN A 712 -5.75 -25.69 34.65
N HIS A 713 -4.94 -26.23 33.74
CA HIS A 713 -5.01 -27.60 33.25
C HIS A 713 -3.94 -28.49 33.88
N GLU A 714 -2.77 -27.96 34.21
CA GLU A 714 -1.65 -28.68 34.86
C GLU A 714 -1.11 -27.88 36.06
N PRO A 715 -1.93 -27.61 37.10
CA PRO A 715 -1.46 -26.78 38.20
C PRO A 715 -0.41 -27.47 39.07
N GLU A 716 -0.44 -28.82 39.15
CA GLU A 716 0.45 -29.62 40.03
C GLU A 716 1.93 -29.49 39.59
N GLY A 717 2.20 -29.62 38.31
CA GLY A 717 3.56 -29.46 37.76
C GLY A 717 4.12 -28.04 37.98
N VAL A 718 3.28 -27.02 37.93
CA VAL A 718 3.65 -25.64 38.21
C VAL A 718 3.99 -25.46 39.69
N VAL A 719 3.18 -26.02 40.60
CA VAL A 719 3.42 -25.98 42.05
C VAL A 719 4.74 -26.67 42.40
N GLU A 720 4.97 -27.89 41.87
CA GLU A 720 6.24 -28.62 42.11
C GLU A 720 7.47 -27.79 41.67
N TYR A 721 7.35 -27.11 40.54
CA TYR A 721 8.44 -26.27 40.07
C TYR A 721 8.66 -25.02 40.97
N LEU A 722 7.59 -24.38 41.41
CA LEU A 722 7.66 -23.21 42.29
C LEU A 722 8.29 -23.50 43.65
N PHE A 723 8.21 -24.72 44.16
CA PHE A 723 8.91 -25.12 45.41
C PHE A 723 10.42 -25.22 45.28
N ARG A 724 11.00 -25.10 44.07
CA ARG A 724 12.45 -25.04 43.90
C ARG A 724 13.01 -23.72 44.44
N PRO A 725 14.27 -23.68 44.94
CA PRO A 725 14.87 -22.49 45.52
C PRO A 725 14.78 -21.26 44.60
N ARG A 726 14.48 -20.11 45.15
CA ARG A 726 14.38 -18.79 44.48
C ARG A 726 13.25 -18.65 43.45
N ARG A 727 12.38 -19.63 43.22
CA ARG A 727 11.31 -19.56 42.21
C ARG A 727 10.12 -18.72 42.66
N LEU A 728 9.75 -18.86 43.92
CA LEU A 728 8.71 -18.03 44.53
C LEU A 728 9.13 -16.57 44.63
N GLU A 729 10.42 -16.29 44.97
CA GLU A 729 10.99 -14.95 44.96
C GLU A 729 10.89 -14.32 43.55
N ALA A 730 11.18 -15.07 42.49
CA ALA A 730 11.02 -14.61 41.10
C ALA A 730 9.54 -14.33 40.78
N LEU A 731 8.61 -15.18 41.21
CA LEU A 731 7.16 -14.94 41.01
C LEU A 731 6.71 -13.66 41.71
N VAL A 732 7.16 -13.43 42.96
CA VAL A 732 6.86 -12.19 43.69
C VAL A 732 7.49 -10.99 42.97
N GLY A 733 8.70 -11.10 42.44
CA GLY A 733 9.32 -10.06 41.62
C GLY A 733 8.51 -9.69 40.38
N PHE A 734 7.82 -10.65 39.73
CA PHE A 734 6.88 -10.36 38.64
C PHE A 734 5.61 -9.64 39.11
N LEU A 735 5.13 -9.90 40.32
CA LEU A 735 4.00 -9.17 40.90
C LEU A 735 4.37 -7.71 41.21
N GLU A 736 5.63 -7.44 41.58
CA GLU A 736 6.15 -6.11 41.90
C GLU A 736 6.62 -5.31 40.70
N SER A 737 6.60 -5.88 39.48
CA SER A 737 7.05 -5.21 38.27
C SER A 737 6.11 -4.07 37.89
N ASP A 738 6.52 -2.83 38.11
CA ASP A 738 5.73 -1.63 37.76
C ASP A 738 5.89 -1.24 36.28
N GLU A 739 6.89 -1.79 35.58
CA GLU A 739 7.22 -1.41 34.19
C GLU A 739 6.39 -2.18 33.14
N ASN A 740 5.89 -3.39 33.48
CA ASN A 740 5.18 -4.25 32.52
C ASN A 740 3.86 -4.77 33.07
N ASN A 741 2.77 -4.11 32.67
CA ASN A 741 1.41 -4.46 33.08
C ASN A 741 0.99 -5.88 32.68
N ASP A 742 1.40 -6.37 31.50
CA ASP A 742 1.02 -7.71 31.02
C ASP A 742 1.65 -8.82 31.87
N VAL A 743 2.85 -8.59 32.39
CA VAL A 743 3.54 -9.50 33.29
C VAL A 743 2.82 -9.58 34.64
N GLN A 744 2.38 -8.44 35.18
CA GLN A 744 1.57 -8.42 36.40
C GLN A 744 0.26 -9.19 36.21
N VAL A 745 -0.41 -9.02 35.07
CA VAL A 745 -1.64 -9.76 34.73
C VAL A 745 -1.36 -11.26 34.71
N ALA A 746 -0.28 -11.67 34.04
CA ALA A 746 0.09 -13.09 33.94
C ALA A 746 0.47 -13.69 35.28
N ALA A 747 1.29 -12.99 36.08
CA ALA A 747 1.72 -13.46 37.40
C ALA A 747 0.56 -13.57 38.39
N THR A 748 -0.33 -12.59 38.43
CA THR A 748 -1.53 -12.62 39.28
C THR A 748 -2.50 -13.70 38.82
N GLY A 749 -2.67 -13.87 37.50
CA GLY A 749 -3.53 -14.91 36.94
C GLY A 749 -2.99 -16.32 37.19
N LEU A 750 -1.68 -16.52 37.03
CA LEU A 750 -1.01 -17.76 37.40
C LEU A 750 -1.27 -18.12 38.86
N LEU A 751 -1.04 -17.16 39.77
CA LEU A 751 -1.27 -17.36 41.19
C LEU A 751 -2.75 -17.68 41.55
N ALA A 752 -3.69 -17.04 40.84
CA ALA A 752 -5.12 -17.28 41.00
C ALA A 752 -5.54 -18.71 40.60
N ASN A 753 -4.86 -19.29 39.60
CA ASN A 753 -5.15 -20.62 39.06
C ASN A 753 -4.52 -21.77 39.87
N LEU A 754 -3.49 -21.50 40.68
CA LEU A 754 -2.83 -22.54 41.47
C LEU A 754 -3.78 -23.07 42.57
N PRO A 755 -3.68 -24.36 42.97
CA PRO A 755 -4.54 -24.96 44.01
C PRO A 755 -4.46 -24.19 45.34
N LYS A 756 -5.62 -23.83 45.89
CA LYS A 756 -5.69 -23.12 47.19
C LYS A 756 -5.37 -24.05 48.38
N SER A 757 -5.44 -25.35 48.16
CA SER A 757 -5.14 -26.38 49.19
C SER A 757 -3.69 -26.41 49.65
N GLU A 758 -2.77 -25.84 48.84
CA GLU A 758 -1.33 -25.81 49.11
C GLU A 758 -0.98 -24.73 50.14
N ARG A 759 -1.22 -25.01 51.42
CA ARG A 759 -0.96 -24.08 52.54
C ARG A 759 0.51 -23.69 52.64
N LYS A 760 1.46 -24.61 52.34
CA LYS A 760 2.91 -24.29 52.36
C LYS A 760 3.26 -23.24 51.38
N LEU A 761 2.73 -23.29 50.14
CA LEU A 761 2.94 -22.28 49.11
C LEU A 761 2.37 -20.92 49.55
N THR A 762 1.20 -20.90 50.17
CA THR A 762 0.56 -19.68 50.64
C THR A 762 1.38 -19.02 51.77
N MET A 763 1.90 -19.79 52.73
CA MET A 763 2.75 -19.26 53.80
C MET A 763 4.04 -18.68 53.26
N GLN A 764 4.73 -19.40 52.37
CA GLN A 764 5.97 -18.87 51.77
C GLN A 764 5.76 -17.60 50.94
N LEU A 765 4.62 -17.49 50.24
CA LEU A 765 4.25 -16.26 49.52
C LEU A 765 4.01 -15.09 50.44
N ILE A 766 3.40 -15.31 51.62
CA ILE A 766 3.23 -14.28 52.65
C ILE A 766 4.60 -13.82 53.17
N ASP A 767 5.46 -14.78 53.48
CA ASP A 767 6.82 -14.50 54.02
C ASP A 767 7.67 -13.70 53.05
N LEU A 768 7.49 -13.90 51.75
CA LEU A 768 8.16 -13.19 50.66
C LEU A 768 7.51 -11.86 50.24
N GLY A 769 6.44 -11.43 50.94
CA GLY A 769 5.71 -10.18 50.62
C GLY A 769 4.69 -10.28 49.49
N GLY A 770 4.41 -11.44 48.98
CA GLY A 770 3.45 -11.64 47.88
C GLY A 770 2.04 -11.13 48.15
N LEU A 771 1.57 -11.19 49.41
CA LEU A 771 0.29 -10.58 49.79
C LEU A 771 0.29 -9.06 49.64
N ASP A 772 1.39 -8.39 50.04
CA ASP A 772 1.51 -6.95 49.95
C ASP A 772 1.61 -6.51 48.50
N ALA A 773 2.32 -7.28 47.65
CA ALA A 773 2.39 -7.07 46.21
C ALA A 773 0.98 -7.15 45.57
N ILE A 774 0.16 -8.14 45.90
CA ILE A 774 -1.22 -8.28 45.42
C ILE A 774 -2.07 -7.09 45.87
N ILE A 775 -1.97 -6.65 47.12
CA ILE A 775 -2.70 -5.48 47.62
C ILE A 775 -2.26 -4.21 46.88
N ASN A 776 -0.98 -4.07 46.54
CA ASN A 776 -0.49 -2.96 45.72
C ASN A 776 -1.06 -3.00 44.32
N ILE A 777 -1.14 -4.16 43.68
CA ILE A 777 -1.77 -4.33 42.37
C ILE A 777 -3.25 -3.94 42.40
N LEU A 778 -3.99 -4.30 43.47
CA LEU A 778 -5.38 -3.88 43.65
C LEU A 778 -5.54 -2.35 43.74
N ARG A 779 -4.53 -1.65 44.25
CA ARG A 779 -4.53 -0.17 44.31
C ARG A 779 -4.18 0.44 42.95
N ASN A 780 -3.10 0.01 42.35
CA ASN A 780 -2.42 0.70 41.27
C ASN A 780 -2.42 -0.04 39.91
N GLY A 781 -2.64 -1.36 39.86
CA GLY A 781 -2.55 -2.18 38.66
C GLY A 781 -3.62 -1.88 37.61
N THR A 782 -3.53 -2.53 36.46
CA THR A 782 -4.57 -2.52 35.41
C THR A 782 -5.85 -3.20 35.88
N MET A 783 -6.98 -3.01 35.19
CA MET A 783 -8.24 -3.63 35.59
C MET A 783 -8.14 -5.17 35.55
N GLU A 784 -7.49 -5.72 34.53
CA GLU A 784 -7.29 -7.17 34.35
C GLU A 784 -6.39 -7.73 35.48
N ALA A 785 -5.29 -7.06 35.79
CA ALA A 785 -4.44 -7.43 36.93
C ALA A 785 -5.22 -7.38 38.27
N LYS A 786 -6.08 -6.39 38.46
CA LYS A 786 -6.96 -6.26 39.63
C LYS A 786 -7.97 -7.40 39.73
N GLU A 787 -8.56 -7.81 38.59
CA GLU A 787 -9.47 -8.97 38.57
C GLU A 787 -8.74 -10.25 38.99
N ASN A 788 -7.57 -10.51 38.44
CA ASN A 788 -6.77 -11.68 38.81
C ASN A 788 -6.28 -11.60 40.27
N ALA A 789 -5.88 -10.41 40.72
CA ALA A 789 -5.50 -10.18 42.12
C ALA A 789 -6.62 -10.43 43.09
N LEU A 790 -7.89 -10.02 42.76
CA LEU A 790 -9.08 -10.37 43.55
C LEU A 790 -9.26 -11.88 43.62
N SER A 791 -9.04 -12.61 42.50
CA SER A 791 -9.12 -14.09 42.54
C SER A 791 -7.98 -14.73 43.34
N ALA A 792 -6.76 -14.19 43.25
CA ALA A 792 -5.63 -14.66 44.02
C ALA A 792 -5.77 -14.42 45.50
N LEU A 793 -6.46 -13.35 45.93
CA LEU A 793 -6.74 -13.03 47.31
C LEU A 793 -7.48 -14.14 48.05
N PHE A 794 -8.37 -14.89 47.40
CA PHE A 794 -9.05 -16.03 48.00
C PHE A 794 -8.06 -17.13 48.50
N ARG A 795 -6.82 -17.12 48.06
CA ARG A 795 -5.75 -17.99 48.59
C ARG A 795 -5.33 -17.60 49.99
N PHE A 796 -5.34 -16.30 50.30
CA PHE A 796 -4.83 -15.72 51.54
C PHE A 796 -5.89 -15.56 52.62
N THR A 797 -7.13 -15.94 52.33
CA THR A 797 -8.23 -15.94 53.32
C THR A 797 -8.84 -17.32 53.51
N ASP A 798 -9.06 -17.68 54.78
CA ASP A 798 -9.86 -18.81 55.17
C ASP A 798 -11.09 -18.23 55.94
N PRO A 799 -12.31 -18.43 55.42
CA PRO A 799 -13.54 -17.98 56.11
C PRO A 799 -13.66 -18.49 57.57
N THR A 800 -12.93 -19.54 57.91
CA THR A 800 -12.89 -20.12 59.26
C THR A 800 -11.77 -19.60 60.14
N ASP A 801 -10.70 -18.99 59.54
CA ASP A 801 -9.57 -18.42 60.27
C ASP A 801 -9.70 -16.90 60.43
N ILE A 802 -10.16 -16.52 61.61
CA ILE A 802 -10.36 -15.13 61.99
C ILE A 802 -9.02 -14.33 62.01
N THR A 803 -7.89 -14.96 62.19
CA THR A 803 -6.59 -14.28 62.27
C THR A 803 -6.15 -13.79 60.88
N SER A 804 -6.26 -14.62 59.86
CA SER A 804 -5.96 -14.23 58.49
C SER A 804 -6.95 -13.17 57.98
N GLN A 805 -8.23 -13.27 58.35
CA GLN A 805 -9.23 -12.24 57.98
C GLN A 805 -8.91 -10.88 58.63
N ARG A 806 -8.50 -10.86 59.90
CA ARG A 806 -8.10 -9.62 60.58
C ARG A 806 -6.85 -8.97 59.97
N ASP A 807 -5.88 -9.78 59.59
CA ASP A 807 -4.66 -9.28 58.97
C ASP A 807 -4.95 -8.61 57.61
N LEU A 808 -5.78 -9.22 56.77
CA LEU A 808 -6.22 -8.64 55.51
C LEU A 808 -6.95 -7.31 55.70
N VAL A 809 -7.91 -7.27 56.61
CA VAL A 809 -8.72 -6.07 56.88
C VAL A 809 -7.82 -4.94 57.46
N ARG A 810 -6.85 -5.24 58.33
CA ARG A 810 -5.88 -4.27 58.86
C ARG A 810 -5.00 -3.68 57.75
N ARG A 811 -4.68 -4.43 56.68
CA ARG A 811 -3.93 -3.94 55.50
C ARG A 811 -4.75 -3.03 54.60
N GLY A 812 -6.05 -2.78 54.96
CA GLY A 812 -6.93 -1.84 54.26
C GLY A 812 -7.62 -2.44 53.03
N ILE A 813 -7.86 -3.76 53.01
CA ILE A 813 -8.48 -4.40 51.86
C ILE A 813 -9.96 -4.01 51.72
N TYR A 814 -10.72 -3.84 52.82
CA TYR A 814 -12.15 -3.57 52.77
C TYR A 814 -12.53 -2.32 51.99
N PRO A 815 -11.93 -1.16 52.17
CA PRO A 815 -12.20 0.05 51.37
C PRO A 815 -11.93 -0.17 49.87
N LEU A 816 -10.91 -0.97 49.54
CA LEU A 816 -10.61 -1.31 48.11
C LEU A 816 -11.72 -2.17 47.54
N LEU A 817 -12.22 -3.19 48.27
CA LEU A 817 -13.29 -4.05 47.81
C LEU A 817 -14.57 -3.25 47.58
N VAL A 818 -14.95 -2.37 48.52
CA VAL A 818 -16.11 -1.47 48.39
C VAL A 818 -15.98 -0.53 47.20
N LYS A 819 -14.78 -0.03 46.92
CA LYS A 819 -14.49 0.77 45.71
C LYS A 819 -14.73 -0.03 44.45
N PHE A 820 -14.34 -1.32 44.38
CA PHE A 820 -14.56 -2.19 43.23
C PHE A 820 -16.05 -2.49 42.99
N LEU A 821 -16.91 -2.55 44.02
CA LEU A 821 -18.36 -2.69 43.83
C LEU A 821 -18.95 -1.56 42.95
N ASN A 822 -18.35 -0.35 43.01
CA ASN A 822 -18.84 0.83 42.32
C ASN A 822 -18.15 1.10 40.99
N THR A 823 -16.82 0.84 40.90
CA THR A 823 -15.95 1.28 39.78
C THR A 823 -15.29 0.13 39.04
N GLY A 824 -15.45 -1.10 39.49
CA GLY A 824 -14.84 -2.29 38.85
C GLY A 824 -15.53 -2.70 37.54
N SER A 825 -14.87 -3.55 36.76
CA SER A 825 -15.50 -4.36 35.72
C SER A 825 -16.54 -5.33 36.34
N MET A 826 -17.37 -5.96 35.52
CA MET A 826 -18.38 -6.92 36.03
C MET A 826 -17.73 -8.08 36.78
N THR A 827 -16.60 -8.58 36.28
CA THR A 827 -15.81 -9.63 36.95
C THR A 827 -15.22 -9.17 38.28
N ALA A 828 -14.61 -7.97 38.29
CA ALA A 828 -14.07 -7.39 39.53
C ALA A 828 -15.14 -7.14 40.56
N LYS A 829 -16.32 -6.65 40.17
CA LYS A 829 -17.48 -6.42 41.03
C LYS A 829 -17.97 -7.73 41.66
N ALA A 830 -18.14 -8.80 40.87
CA ALA A 830 -18.55 -10.11 41.35
C ALA A 830 -17.55 -10.68 42.36
N ARG A 831 -16.24 -10.68 42.01
CA ARG A 831 -15.19 -11.18 42.92
C ARG A 831 -15.07 -10.37 44.20
N ALA A 832 -15.19 -9.04 44.10
CA ALA A 832 -15.21 -8.17 45.28
C ALA A 832 -16.42 -8.44 46.17
N ALA A 833 -17.61 -8.63 45.59
CA ALA A 833 -18.83 -8.97 46.35
C ALA A 833 -18.67 -10.33 47.06
N ALA A 834 -18.17 -11.35 46.34
CA ALA A 834 -17.93 -12.67 46.92
C ALA A 834 -16.93 -12.59 48.12
N PHE A 835 -15.81 -11.85 47.91
CA PHE A 835 -14.80 -11.72 48.97
C PHE A 835 -15.32 -10.96 50.20
N ILE A 836 -16.14 -9.92 50.01
CA ILE A 836 -16.84 -9.22 51.06
C ILE A 836 -17.79 -10.21 51.80
N GLY A 837 -18.46 -11.06 51.07
CA GLY A 837 -19.32 -12.13 51.60
C GLY A 837 -18.54 -13.07 52.54
N ASP A 838 -17.39 -13.59 52.06
CA ASP A 838 -16.52 -14.47 52.85
C ASP A 838 -16.05 -13.83 54.16
N LEU A 839 -15.61 -12.56 54.08
CA LEU A 839 -15.23 -11.81 55.30
C LEU A 839 -16.41 -11.65 56.26
N SER A 840 -17.59 -11.31 55.76
CA SER A 840 -18.79 -11.03 56.57
C SER A 840 -19.44 -12.25 57.16
N MET A 841 -19.19 -13.48 56.62
CA MET A 841 -19.72 -14.75 57.18
C MET A 841 -19.35 -14.96 58.66
N SER A 842 -18.21 -14.45 59.11
CA SER A 842 -17.77 -14.58 60.52
C SER A 842 -18.46 -13.57 61.46
N THR A 843 -19.10 -12.54 60.94
CA THR A 843 -19.68 -11.43 61.75
C THR A 843 -20.63 -11.91 62.82
N PRO A 844 -21.58 -12.86 62.56
CA PRO A 844 -22.53 -13.33 63.59
C PRO A 844 -21.83 -13.99 64.81
N LYS A 845 -20.69 -14.64 64.57
CA LYS A 845 -19.92 -15.34 65.63
C LYS A 845 -19.05 -14.37 66.45
N LEU A 846 -18.70 -13.26 65.85
CA LEU A 846 -17.78 -12.26 66.46
C LEU A 846 -18.54 -11.17 67.22
N THR A 847 -19.81 -10.98 66.95
CA THR A 847 -20.66 -10.01 67.63
C THR A 847 -21.10 -10.59 68.97
N VAL A 848 -20.61 -10.01 70.08
CA VAL A 848 -21.04 -10.37 71.41
C VAL A 848 -22.22 -9.48 71.79
N VAL A 849 -23.37 -10.10 72.18
CA VAL A 849 -24.50 -9.38 72.75
C VAL A 849 -24.01 -8.83 74.09
N SER A 850 -23.85 -7.53 74.21
CA SER A 850 -23.56 -6.91 75.56
C SER A 850 -24.78 -7.12 76.44
N LYS A 851 -24.69 -8.04 77.42
CA LYS A 851 -25.65 -8.13 78.50
C LYS A 851 -25.58 -6.78 79.25
N PRO A 852 -26.71 -6.12 79.53
CA PRO A 852 -26.67 -4.90 80.29
C PRO A 852 -26.17 -5.24 81.74
N THR A 853 -24.90 -4.87 81.99
CA THR A 853 -24.38 -4.85 83.38
C THR A 853 -25.03 -3.68 84.10
N PHE A 854 -25.89 -3.96 85.05
CA PHE A 854 -26.43 -3.03 85.97
C PHE A 854 -25.31 -2.57 86.93
N CYS A 855 -24.61 -1.56 86.58
CA CYS A 855 -23.80 -0.64 87.37
C CYS A 855 -22.89 0.20 86.55
N SER A 856 -23.18 1.45 86.21
CA SER A 856 -22.15 2.39 85.90
C SER A 856 -22.65 3.83 86.12
N CYS A 857 -22.01 4.48 87.03
CA CYS A 857 -22.07 5.92 87.32
C CYS A 857 -21.08 6.75 86.39
N PHE A 858 -20.71 6.26 85.28
CA PHE A 858 -19.87 7.03 84.28
C PHE A 858 -20.51 6.96 82.94
N ARG A 859 -20.98 8.10 82.40
CA ARG A 859 -21.32 8.33 80.98
C ARG A 859 -20.03 8.24 80.16
N SER A 860 -19.66 7.07 79.72
CA SER A 860 -18.92 6.93 78.51
C SER A 860 -19.90 6.96 77.32
N SER A 861 -19.64 7.69 76.28
CA SER A 861 -20.41 7.68 75.02
C SER A 861 -20.43 6.25 74.52
N GLN A 862 -21.58 5.55 74.74
CA GLN A 862 -21.74 4.23 74.19
C GLN A 862 -21.74 4.32 72.67
N ALA A 863 -20.80 3.60 72.01
CA ALA A 863 -20.79 3.46 70.56
C ALA A 863 -22.19 2.96 70.09
N PRO A 864 -22.75 3.55 69.02
CA PRO A 864 -24.06 3.17 68.53
C PRO A 864 -24.11 1.66 68.20
N LEU A 865 -25.19 1.00 68.64
CA LEU A 865 -25.42 -0.41 68.35
C LEU A 865 -25.68 -0.60 66.84
N CYS A 866 -25.01 -1.57 66.21
CA CYS A 866 -25.27 -1.92 64.83
C CYS A 866 -26.73 -2.33 64.59
N LEU A 867 -27.37 -1.77 63.58
CA LEU A 867 -28.78 -2.05 63.26
C LEU A 867 -29.03 -3.52 62.86
N ALA A 868 -28.09 -4.17 62.20
CA ALA A 868 -28.16 -5.57 61.79
C ALA A 868 -27.88 -6.54 62.95
N HIS A 869 -26.82 -6.26 63.73
CA HIS A 869 -26.33 -7.23 64.71
C HIS A 869 -26.72 -6.94 66.15
N GLY A 870 -27.18 -5.71 66.46
CA GLY A 870 -27.63 -5.32 67.82
C GLY A 870 -26.50 -5.23 68.84
N SER A 871 -25.31 -5.16 68.41
CA SER A 871 -24.06 -5.05 69.19
C SER A 871 -23.11 -4.01 68.55
N VAL A 872 -22.05 -3.64 69.25
CA VAL A 872 -21.06 -2.75 68.65
C VAL A 872 -20.28 -3.49 67.61
N CYS A 873 -20.37 -3.02 66.34
CA CYS A 873 -19.65 -3.58 65.22
C CYS A 873 -18.51 -2.66 64.78
N ASN A 874 -17.49 -3.25 64.20
CA ASN A 874 -16.31 -2.54 63.65
C ASN A 874 -15.83 -3.32 62.45
N VAL A 875 -15.43 -2.62 61.36
CA VAL A 875 -14.88 -3.26 60.13
C VAL A 875 -13.72 -4.20 60.47
N ASN A 876 -12.83 -3.81 61.36
CA ASN A 876 -11.59 -4.54 61.64
C ASN A 876 -11.74 -5.72 62.64
N SER A 877 -12.82 -5.75 63.41
CA SER A 877 -13.01 -6.77 64.42
C SER A 877 -14.21 -7.69 64.20
N THR A 878 -15.25 -7.21 63.56
CA THR A 878 -16.47 -7.99 63.27
C THR A 878 -16.75 -8.20 61.77
N PHE A 879 -16.01 -7.50 60.88
CA PHE A 879 -16.14 -7.54 59.44
C PHE A 879 -17.55 -7.15 58.95
N CYS A 880 -18.17 -6.21 59.62
CA CYS A 880 -19.58 -5.83 59.37
C CYS A 880 -19.75 -5.04 58.07
N LEU A 881 -20.72 -5.45 57.24
CA LEU A 881 -21.06 -4.82 55.96
C LEU A 881 -21.59 -3.37 56.12
N LEU A 882 -22.28 -3.08 57.24
CA LEU A 882 -22.78 -1.72 57.49
C LEU A 882 -21.64 -0.77 57.81
N GLU A 883 -20.73 -1.17 58.69
CA GLU A 883 -19.53 -0.37 59.05
C GLU A 883 -18.59 -0.19 57.88
N ALA A 884 -18.58 -1.12 56.96
CA ALA A 884 -17.79 -1.05 55.73
C ALA A 884 -18.44 -0.18 54.63
N ASN A 885 -19.67 0.27 54.83
CA ASN A 885 -20.49 0.95 53.82
C ASN A 885 -20.60 0.20 52.49
N ALA A 886 -20.73 -1.13 52.54
CA ALA A 886 -20.79 -1.98 51.33
C ALA A 886 -22.19 -2.08 50.71
N LEU A 887 -23.26 -1.79 51.47
CA LEU A 887 -24.66 -1.97 51.05
C LEU A 887 -25.03 -1.20 49.79
N PRO A 888 -24.71 0.11 49.60
CA PRO A 888 -25.08 0.83 48.41
C PRO A 888 -24.50 0.20 47.14
N GLY A 889 -23.24 -0.24 47.19
CA GLY A 889 -22.60 -0.92 46.09
C GLY A 889 -23.25 -2.26 45.76
N LEU A 890 -23.51 -3.10 46.75
CA LEU A 890 -24.16 -4.40 46.57
C LEU A 890 -25.59 -4.26 46.00
N ILE A 891 -26.38 -3.28 46.48
CA ILE A 891 -27.71 -3.01 45.95
C ILE A 891 -27.67 -2.53 44.50
N LYS A 892 -26.69 -1.71 44.14
CA LYS A 892 -26.46 -1.29 42.76
C LYS A 892 -26.19 -2.51 41.85
N LEU A 893 -25.41 -3.51 42.28
CA LEU A 893 -25.19 -4.73 41.54
C LEU A 893 -26.48 -5.53 41.25
N LEU A 894 -27.48 -5.51 42.17
CA LEU A 894 -28.77 -6.14 41.93
C LEU A 894 -29.58 -5.43 40.86
N GLN A 895 -29.32 -4.14 40.61
CA GLN A 895 -30.01 -3.29 39.63
C GLN A 895 -29.41 -3.36 38.25
N GLU A 896 -28.12 -3.75 38.10
CA GLU A 896 -27.39 -3.84 36.83
C GLU A 896 -27.84 -5.02 35.95
N GLU A 897 -28.72 -5.92 36.46
CA GLU A 897 -29.29 -7.07 35.75
C GLU A 897 -28.24 -8.06 35.16
N VAL A 898 -27.05 -8.10 35.76
CA VAL A 898 -25.98 -9.04 35.39
C VAL A 898 -26.00 -10.24 36.35
N HIS A 899 -26.09 -11.46 35.81
CA HIS A 899 -26.28 -12.68 36.59
C HIS A 899 -25.16 -12.92 37.62
N ALA A 900 -23.90 -12.84 37.21
CA ALA A 900 -22.75 -13.14 38.09
C ALA A 900 -22.65 -12.16 39.28
N THR A 901 -22.78 -10.86 39.03
CA THR A 901 -22.68 -9.82 40.06
C THR A 901 -23.88 -9.86 40.98
N ALA A 902 -25.09 -10.12 40.46
CA ALA A 902 -26.28 -10.24 41.27
C ALA A 902 -26.23 -11.48 42.19
N TYR A 903 -25.71 -12.61 41.71
CA TYR A 903 -25.52 -13.84 42.48
C TYR A 903 -24.68 -13.59 43.73
N GLU A 904 -23.47 -13.04 43.53
CA GLU A 904 -22.56 -12.77 44.64
C GLU A 904 -23.08 -11.68 45.58
N ALA A 905 -23.78 -10.67 45.04
CA ALA A 905 -24.40 -9.64 45.87
C ALA A 905 -25.51 -10.21 46.75
N ILE A 906 -26.36 -11.16 46.28
CA ILE A 906 -27.40 -11.81 47.07
C ILE A 906 -26.77 -12.67 48.17
N GLN A 907 -25.75 -13.46 47.84
CA GLN A 907 -25.01 -14.27 48.81
C GLN A 907 -24.45 -13.39 49.94
N THR A 908 -23.80 -12.30 49.57
CA THR A 908 -23.22 -11.33 50.52
C THR A 908 -24.30 -10.68 51.37
N LEU A 909 -25.40 -10.22 50.80
CA LEU A 909 -26.51 -9.60 51.54
C LEU A 909 -27.20 -10.61 52.46
N SER A 910 -27.17 -11.91 52.13
CA SER A 910 -27.74 -12.95 52.99
C SER A 910 -27.03 -13.09 54.34
N THR A 911 -25.77 -12.68 54.44
CA THR A 911 -24.99 -12.70 55.70
C THR A 911 -25.51 -11.70 56.75
N LEU A 912 -26.32 -10.70 56.33
CA LEU A 912 -26.95 -9.73 57.23
C LEU A 912 -28.14 -10.34 57.98
N VAL A 913 -28.80 -11.35 57.40
CA VAL A 913 -30.02 -11.95 57.99
C VAL A 913 -29.61 -13.18 58.81
N ILE A 914 -29.35 -12.96 60.10
CA ILE A 914 -28.92 -13.97 61.08
C ILE A 914 -30.13 -14.77 61.55
N GLU A 915 -29.99 -16.09 61.71
CA GLU A 915 -31.06 -16.97 62.10
C GLU A 915 -31.66 -16.63 63.50
N ASP A 916 -30.80 -16.17 64.45
CA ASP A 916 -31.21 -15.78 65.77
C ASP A 916 -32.07 -14.50 65.88
N PHE A 917 -31.78 -13.54 64.94
CA PHE A 917 -32.44 -12.22 64.90
C PHE A 917 -32.80 -11.77 63.46
N PRO A 918 -33.58 -12.53 62.74
CA PRO A 918 -33.79 -12.30 61.27
C PRO A 918 -34.45 -10.96 60.97
N HIS A 919 -35.30 -10.46 61.92
CA HIS A 919 -36.03 -9.18 61.78
C HIS A 919 -35.11 -7.96 61.72
N ARG A 920 -33.90 -7.99 62.33
CA ARG A 920 -32.93 -6.87 62.27
C ARG A 920 -32.26 -6.74 60.91
N GLY A 921 -31.73 -7.80 60.38
CA GLY A 921 -31.15 -7.84 59.02
C GLY A 921 -32.20 -7.54 57.94
N ALA A 922 -33.41 -8.06 58.08
CA ALA A 922 -34.52 -7.78 57.19
C ALA A 922 -34.92 -6.29 57.19
N ARG A 923 -34.90 -5.63 58.39
CA ARG A 923 -35.11 -4.17 58.46
C ARG A 923 -34.01 -3.37 57.76
N VAL A 924 -32.75 -3.76 57.91
CA VAL A 924 -31.64 -3.13 57.17
C VAL A 924 -31.80 -3.23 55.66
N LEU A 925 -32.23 -4.39 55.16
CA LEU A 925 -32.53 -4.59 53.70
C LEU A 925 -33.70 -3.72 53.25
N HIS A 926 -34.68 -3.50 54.11
CA HIS A 926 -35.80 -2.58 53.85
C HIS A 926 -35.36 -1.11 53.80
N GLU A 927 -34.70 -0.65 54.85
CA GLU A 927 -34.21 0.73 54.97
C GLU A 927 -33.23 1.12 53.86
N SER A 928 -32.39 0.20 53.41
CA SER A 928 -31.46 0.36 52.32
C SER A 928 -32.10 0.24 50.92
N ASN A 929 -33.40 -0.01 50.82
CA ASN A 929 -34.14 -0.26 49.56
C ASN A 929 -33.69 -1.50 48.77
N ALA A 930 -33.05 -2.48 49.38
CA ALA A 930 -32.60 -3.72 48.71
C ALA A 930 -33.74 -4.62 48.24
N MET A 931 -34.88 -4.58 48.93
CA MET A 931 -36.02 -5.50 48.71
C MET A 931 -36.61 -5.38 47.30
N ARG A 932 -36.70 -4.18 46.74
CA ARG A 932 -37.29 -3.94 45.41
C ARG A 932 -36.47 -4.59 44.31
N PRO A 933 -35.15 -4.36 44.18
CA PRO A 933 -34.30 -5.10 43.27
C PRO A 933 -34.31 -6.62 43.45
N LEU A 934 -34.25 -7.12 44.67
CA LEU A 934 -34.35 -8.56 44.98
C LEU A 934 -35.62 -9.19 44.41
N LEU A 935 -36.77 -8.58 44.65
CA LEU A 935 -38.04 -9.05 44.10
C LEU A 935 -38.07 -8.94 42.55
N LYS A 936 -37.44 -7.95 41.95
CA LYS A 936 -37.38 -7.80 40.50
C LYS A 936 -36.61 -8.94 39.82
N ILE A 937 -35.57 -9.50 40.47
CA ILE A 937 -34.76 -10.61 39.98
C ILE A 937 -35.58 -11.86 39.72
N LEU A 938 -36.67 -12.11 40.52
CA LEU A 938 -37.58 -13.23 40.30
C LEU A 938 -38.21 -13.24 38.90
N ASN A 939 -38.22 -12.11 38.19
CA ASN A 939 -38.78 -12.02 36.85
C ASN A 939 -37.76 -12.36 35.75
N TRP A 940 -36.49 -11.90 35.88
CA TRP A 940 -35.48 -12.01 34.85
C TRP A 940 -34.35 -13.00 35.15
N GLY A 941 -34.09 -13.30 36.41
CA GLY A 941 -32.97 -14.15 36.82
C GLY A 941 -33.07 -15.58 36.29
N SER A 942 -31.91 -16.28 36.20
CA SER A 942 -31.87 -17.74 35.97
C SER A 942 -32.43 -18.49 37.15
N ASP A 943 -32.69 -19.79 36.99
CA ASP A 943 -33.23 -20.62 38.04
C ASP A 943 -32.32 -20.69 39.28
N SER A 944 -30.99 -20.71 39.09
CA SER A 944 -30.01 -20.62 40.18
C SER A 944 -30.11 -19.28 40.93
N LEU A 945 -30.16 -18.16 40.21
CA LEU A 945 -30.28 -16.84 40.81
C LEU A 945 -31.61 -16.65 41.56
N LYS A 946 -32.71 -17.13 40.97
CA LYS A 946 -34.02 -17.12 41.63
C LYS A 946 -34.01 -17.95 42.89
N ALA A 947 -33.31 -19.14 42.88
CA ALA A 947 -33.21 -19.99 44.05
C ALA A 947 -32.48 -19.31 45.22
N GLU A 948 -31.43 -18.49 44.92
CA GLU A 948 -30.72 -17.72 45.94
C GLU A 948 -31.56 -16.57 46.49
N VAL A 949 -32.28 -15.85 45.63
CA VAL A 949 -33.25 -14.83 46.08
C VAL A 949 -34.32 -15.47 46.99
N LEU A 950 -34.86 -16.65 46.60
CA LEU A 950 -35.86 -17.34 47.41
C LEU A 950 -35.29 -17.77 48.76
N GLY A 951 -34.01 -18.20 48.83
CA GLY A 951 -33.32 -18.51 50.07
C GLY A 951 -33.19 -17.30 51.00
N LEU A 952 -32.87 -16.13 50.44
CA LEU A 952 -32.83 -14.89 51.21
C LEU A 952 -34.23 -14.43 51.65
N LEU A 953 -35.24 -14.52 50.76
CA LEU A 953 -36.64 -14.16 51.07
C LEU A 953 -37.25 -15.09 52.14
N GLU A 954 -36.84 -16.36 52.14
CA GLU A 954 -37.28 -17.31 53.21
C GLU A 954 -36.84 -16.82 54.59
N LYS A 955 -35.63 -16.31 54.73
CA LYS A 955 -35.09 -15.71 55.97
C LYS A 955 -35.76 -14.36 56.29
N VAL A 956 -35.97 -13.48 55.28
CA VAL A 956 -36.57 -12.15 55.49
C VAL A 956 -38.02 -12.19 55.85
N PHE A 957 -38.85 -13.12 55.31
CA PHE A 957 -40.30 -13.19 55.58
C PHE A 957 -40.66 -13.92 56.87
N VAL A 958 -39.64 -14.34 57.63
CA VAL A 958 -39.88 -14.68 59.07
C VAL A 958 -40.33 -13.42 59.83
N SER A 959 -39.96 -12.21 59.40
CA SER A 959 -40.41 -10.96 59.98
C SER A 959 -41.80 -10.59 59.47
N LYS A 960 -42.79 -10.50 60.41
CA LYS A 960 -44.17 -10.07 60.10
C LYS A 960 -44.25 -8.69 59.48
N GLU A 961 -43.39 -7.79 59.87
CA GLU A 961 -43.28 -6.44 59.34
C GLU A 961 -42.91 -6.46 57.81
N MET A 962 -41.94 -7.29 57.42
CA MET A 962 -41.52 -7.47 56.00
C MET A 962 -42.65 -8.12 55.17
N VAL A 963 -43.40 -9.06 55.75
CA VAL A 963 -44.57 -9.63 55.08
C VAL A 963 -45.63 -8.56 54.84
N GLY A 964 -45.82 -7.61 55.74
CA GLY A 964 -46.72 -6.47 55.58
C GLY A 964 -46.30 -5.57 54.41
N TYR A 965 -45.02 -5.24 54.31
CA TYR A 965 -44.55 -4.32 53.28
C TYR A 965 -44.43 -4.96 51.86
N TYR A 966 -44.02 -6.22 51.79
CA TYR A 966 -43.65 -6.84 50.52
C TYR A 966 -44.45 -8.11 50.17
N GLY A 967 -45.24 -8.59 51.03
CA GLY A 967 -45.98 -9.88 50.91
C GLY A 967 -46.89 -9.89 49.68
N SER A 968 -47.67 -8.82 49.44
CA SER A 968 -48.51 -8.74 48.22
C SER A 968 -47.71 -8.81 46.91
N THR A 969 -46.67 -8.02 46.84
CA THR A 969 -45.79 -7.97 45.65
C THR A 969 -45.04 -9.29 45.44
N ALA A 970 -44.55 -9.90 46.51
CA ALA A 970 -43.87 -11.21 46.45
C ALA A 970 -44.81 -12.32 46.04
N ARG A 971 -46.06 -12.35 46.60
CA ARG A 971 -47.04 -13.38 46.33
C ARG A 971 -47.41 -13.52 44.87
N SER A 972 -47.64 -12.40 44.20
CA SER A 972 -47.89 -12.38 42.72
C SER A 972 -46.80 -13.06 41.92
N ARG A 973 -45.53 -12.78 42.25
CA ARG A 973 -44.37 -13.34 41.54
C ARG A 973 -44.10 -14.80 41.89
N LEU A 974 -44.33 -15.19 43.13
CA LEU A 974 -44.17 -16.57 43.61
C LEU A 974 -45.22 -17.52 43.02
N PHE A 975 -46.48 -17.07 42.89
CA PHE A 975 -47.51 -17.84 42.19
C PHE A 975 -47.13 -18.19 40.78
N HIS A 976 -46.52 -17.24 40.05
CA HIS A 976 -46.03 -17.51 38.70
C HIS A 976 -44.98 -18.63 38.70
N LEU A 977 -44.04 -18.62 39.66
CA LEU A 977 -42.96 -19.63 39.75
C LEU A 977 -43.49 -21.02 40.19
N THR A 978 -44.59 -21.09 40.97
CA THR A 978 -45.21 -22.37 41.37
C THR A 978 -46.09 -22.95 40.26
N GLY A 979 -46.62 -22.11 39.34
CA GLY A 979 -47.57 -22.48 38.28
C GLY A 979 -46.90 -22.85 36.94
N MET A 980 -45.62 -22.57 36.74
CA MET A 980 -44.93 -22.93 35.52
C MET A 980 -44.73 -24.45 35.38
N ASN A 981 -45.28 -25.04 34.30
CA ASN A 981 -44.91 -26.35 33.81
C ASN A 981 -43.50 -26.30 33.23
N VAL A 982 -42.49 -26.15 34.07
CA VAL A 982 -41.10 -26.15 33.62
C VAL A 982 -40.58 -27.58 33.67
N TYR A 983 -40.14 -28.10 32.56
CA TYR A 983 -39.18 -29.19 32.44
C TYR A 983 -37.86 -28.74 33.08
N GLY A 984 -37.79 -28.62 34.39
CA GLY A 984 -36.63 -28.15 35.15
C GLY A 984 -36.87 -28.31 36.65
N ASP A 985 -35.77 -28.44 37.30
CA ASP A 985 -35.48 -28.73 38.69
C ASP A 985 -36.64 -28.45 39.70
N GLY A 986 -37.21 -29.52 40.24
CA GLY A 986 -38.21 -29.42 41.31
C GLY A 986 -37.76 -28.69 42.59
N HIS A 987 -36.47 -28.28 42.66
CA HIS A 987 -35.86 -27.53 43.74
C HIS A 987 -36.38 -26.07 43.83
N LEU A 988 -36.38 -25.34 42.68
CA LEU A 988 -36.87 -23.96 42.64
C LEU A 988 -38.33 -23.86 43.04
N ARG A 989 -39.17 -24.78 42.54
CA ARG A 989 -40.61 -24.88 42.86
C ARG A 989 -40.83 -25.13 44.35
N ARG A 990 -40.03 -26.03 44.96
CA ARG A 990 -40.11 -26.31 46.40
C ARG A 990 -39.71 -25.10 47.24
N LYS A 991 -38.65 -24.37 46.89
CA LYS A 991 -38.25 -23.11 47.56
C LYS A 991 -39.35 -22.04 47.43
N ALA A 992 -39.90 -21.85 46.24
CA ALA A 992 -40.99 -20.88 46.03
C ALA A 992 -42.22 -21.21 46.83
N ALA A 993 -42.62 -22.52 46.94
CA ALA A 993 -43.71 -22.96 47.71
C ALA A 993 -43.50 -22.75 49.22
N ARG A 994 -42.25 -22.94 49.73
CA ARG A 994 -41.90 -22.65 51.13
C ARG A 994 -42.06 -21.16 51.44
N VAL A 995 -41.54 -20.28 50.61
CA VAL A 995 -41.69 -18.83 50.83
C VAL A 995 -43.18 -18.43 50.77
N LEU A 996 -43.95 -18.98 49.86
CA LEU A 996 -45.40 -18.74 49.78
C LEU A 996 -46.16 -19.20 51.05
N SER A 997 -45.77 -20.36 51.58
CA SER A 997 -46.41 -20.88 52.86
C SER A 997 -46.10 -19.99 54.05
N LEU A 998 -44.94 -19.35 54.11
CA LEU A 998 -44.57 -18.36 55.13
C LEU A 998 -45.44 -17.10 55.03
N LEU A 999 -45.67 -16.62 53.81
CA LEU A 999 -46.58 -15.46 53.57
C LEU A 999 -48.03 -15.76 53.95
N GLU A 1000 -48.53 -16.97 53.72
CA GLU A 1000 -49.88 -17.38 54.07
C GLU A 1000 -50.09 -17.57 55.59
N ARG A 1001 -49.10 -18.17 56.27
CA ARG A 1001 -49.16 -18.32 57.75
C ARG A 1001 -49.18 -16.96 58.42
N SER A 1002 -48.39 -15.99 57.97
CA SER A 1002 -48.40 -14.65 58.55
C SER A 1002 -49.67 -13.88 58.27
N SER A 1003 -50.35 -14.08 57.12
CA SER A 1003 -51.63 -13.45 56.80
C SER A 1003 -52.77 -13.98 57.60
N ARG A 1004 -52.78 -15.30 57.89
CA ARG A 1004 -53.78 -15.93 58.76
C ARG A 1004 -53.70 -15.47 60.23
N SER A 1005 -52.49 -15.25 60.74
CA SER A 1005 -52.29 -14.70 62.08
C SER A 1005 -52.70 -13.25 62.22
N SER A 1006 -52.68 -12.45 61.15
CA SER A 1006 -53.23 -11.08 61.15
C SER A 1006 -54.74 -11.01 61.05
N SER A 1007 -55.37 -11.97 60.33
CA SER A 1007 -56.83 -12.03 60.25
C SER A 1007 -57.44 -12.45 61.56
N HIS A 1008 -56.73 -13.29 62.34
CA HIS A 1008 -57.23 -13.65 63.71
C HIS A 1008 -57.10 -12.51 64.71
N LEU A 1009 -56.17 -11.58 64.57
CA LEU A 1009 -56.05 -10.39 65.39
C LEU A 1009 -57.12 -9.33 65.06
N VAL A 1010 -57.47 -9.19 63.79
CA VAL A 1010 -58.57 -8.28 63.38
C VAL A 1010 -59.94 -8.80 63.76
N THR A 1011 -60.14 -10.14 63.68
CA THR A 1011 -61.40 -10.74 64.16
C THR A 1011 -61.48 -10.74 65.68
N GLY A 1012 -60.34 -10.81 66.39
CA GLY A 1012 -60.31 -10.70 67.87
C GLY A 1012 -60.61 -9.28 68.37
N VAL A 1013 -60.20 -8.25 67.66
CA VAL A 1013 -60.50 -6.85 68.00
C VAL A 1013 -61.98 -6.49 67.67
N VAL A 1014 -62.52 -6.95 66.56
CA VAL A 1014 -63.95 -6.74 66.23
C VAL A 1014 -64.92 -7.48 67.12
N LEU A 1015 -64.52 -8.66 67.66
CA LEU A 1015 -65.36 -9.38 68.68
C LEU A 1015 -65.27 -8.80 70.09
N SER A 1016 -64.18 -8.02 70.39
CA SER A 1016 -64.11 -7.36 71.74
C SER A 1016 -64.79 -5.98 71.78
N GLU A 1017 -65.13 -5.37 70.67
CA GLU A 1017 -65.94 -4.15 70.61
C GLU A 1017 -67.45 -4.42 70.51
N ASN A 1018 -67.84 -5.61 70.04
CA ASN A 1018 -69.29 -5.98 70.05
C ASN A 1018 -69.78 -6.64 71.32
N LEU A 1019 -69.00 -6.71 72.40
CA LEU A 1019 -69.39 -7.19 73.74
C LEU A 1019 -69.35 -6.04 74.75
N ARG A 1020 -69.41 -4.80 74.37
CA ARG A 1020 -69.59 -3.64 75.18
C ARG A 1020 -70.63 -2.66 74.49
N LEU A 1021 -71.77 -3.18 74.30
CA LEU A 1021 -73.03 -2.38 74.23
C LEU A 1021 -74.16 -3.18 74.85
#